data_a5b2d258feed135caba6dc2285137c86
#
_entry.id   a5b2d258feed135caba6dc2285137c86
#
_cell.length_a   1.000
_cell.length_b   1.000
_cell.length_c   1.000
_cell.angle_alpha   90.00
_cell.angle_beta   90.00
_cell.angle_gamma   90.00
#
_symmetry.space_group_name_H-M   'P 1'
#
loop_
_entity.id
_entity.type
_entity.pdbx_description
1 polymer ?
#
loop_
_entity_poly.entity_id
_entity_poly.type
_entity_poly.pdbx_seq_one_letter_code
_entity_poly.pdbx_strand_id
1 'polypeptide(L)'
;MCGMLTDGSWAQTQTPAENPTTEKTEKSEKKDKKEKKDKEKEKKEKKKSGHYWKKIPGRLAWEWAKREEPKQAPKFDVERKGLFNVKKKDKDWFFEIPDSLIGKDILVTTRFISTPSNTGMFGGEEINEQTVYFEKVNKDKMIMRVHLLINAADTSNVISRAVTVSNTNPIMAQFKIESHENGLYKIKMNEFLQDDNAITGIHQHMKKSFNLGQYLGQLTNIEDIKSFPTNTEVRMTKTWTSSSQTIPSARETERATFGINLSFVMLPEVPMATRFYDPRVGYFTVNYNEFTDKQQHVEWKSFITRWRLEPKDEDLEAYLRGELVEPKKPIVYYIDPATPKQWRKYLIQGVNDWQKAFEKAGFKNAIYALEWPEGKDSTMSMEDARYSMIRYLASPIENAYGPHVSDPRTGEILESHICWYHNVMSLVHDWYMVQASSIDEAARKMNYDEELMGQLIRFVSSHEVGHTLGLRHNFGASSTVPVENLRNKAWVEAYGHTPSIMDYARFNYVAQPEDGISQEGIFPRINDYDEWAIRWGYTYYPDIKNPQDDYAKLDELYKKYYDGNPRLWWGDGEGLRGVDPRRQTEDLGDDAMKAGEYGIMNLKRELQNLPQWTYEKTDIYNDNLRRMANQIHSQFYRYLGHVINNIGGTYVTFRTQAQGGTKYENNPKERQKRAIDFINRHALTEPTWMREVPYATQLTNDTEAITFHIARNVARQLVYRTYELNTDYNAGEYLDDIADLIMKEAASSQKVTRYRQELQKRFVTDLIGLYNDGGDMKGYALRELKRIKTKIANANGTDASTQAHWALLKDQIERALVIK
;
A
#
# COMPACT_ATOMS: atom_id res chain seq x y z
N MET A 1 5.65 -0.32 -1.61
CA MET A 1 5.28 -1.47 -2.47
C MET A 1 5.02 -2.67 -1.57
N CYS A 2 3.77 -2.88 -1.22
CA CYS A 2 3.37 -4.03 -0.40
C CYS A 2 2.97 -5.15 -1.37
N GLY A 3 3.87 -6.10 -1.64
CA GLY A 3 3.61 -7.26 -2.49
C GLY A 3 2.91 -8.34 -1.70
N MET A 4 1.60 -8.47 -1.86
CA MET A 4 0.91 -9.69 -1.48
C MET A 4 0.93 -10.67 -2.66
N LEU A 5 1.66 -11.76 -2.51
CA LEU A 5 1.54 -12.92 -3.37
C LEU A 5 0.27 -13.68 -2.98
N THR A 6 -0.75 -13.62 -3.83
CA THR A 6 -1.85 -14.57 -3.82
C THR A 6 -1.76 -15.42 -5.07
N ASP A 7 -1.27 -16.65 -4.91
CA ASP A 7 -1.46 -17.71 -5.90
C ASP A 7 -2.90 -18.23 -5.80
N GLY A 8 -3.65 -18.13 -6.88
CA GLY A 8 -5.01 -18.66 -6.96
C GLY A 8 -5.58 -18.52 -8.37
N SER A 9 -5.09 -19.33 -9.30
CA SER A 9 -5.69 -19.48 -10.64
C SER A 9 -6.88 -20.44 -10.59
N TRP A 10 -8.07 -19.97 -10.95
CA TRP A 10 -9.13 -20.83 -11.52
C TRP A 10 -9.87 -20.04 -12.59
N ALA A 11 -9.79 -20.53 -13.81
CA ALA A 11 -10.56 -20.06 -14.94
C ALA A 11 -11.98 -20.66 -14.89
N GLN A 12 -13.00 -19.87 -15.13
CA GLN A 12 -14.30 -20.35 -15.57
C GLN A 12 -14.77 -19.57 -16.79
N THR A 13 -15.03 -20.36 -17.82
CA THR A 13 -15.68 -20.01 -19.08
C THR A 13 -17.18 -19.77 -18.87
N GLN A 14 -17.70 -18.67 -19.43
CA GLN A 14 -19.14 -18.58 -19.77
C GLN A 14 -19.30 -17.95 -21.15
N THR A 15 -20.13 -18.60 -21.93
CA THR A 15 -20.56 -18.29 -23.31
C THR A 15 -21.71 -17.27 -23.33
N PRO A 16 -21.96 -16.59 -24.50
CA PRO A 16 -22.72 -15.35 -24.55
C PRO A 16 -24.20 -15.54 -24.89
N ALA A 17 -25.02 -14.55 -24.55
CA ALA A 17 -26.41 -14.43 -24.99
C ALA A 17 -26.61 -13.16 -25.83
N GLU A 18 -27.48 -13.29 -26.81
CA GLU A 18 -27.72 -12.52 -28.02
C GLU A 18 -28.30 -11.11 -27.83
N ASN A 19 -28.03 -10.28 -28.86
CA ASN A 19 -28.68 -8.99 -29.13
C ASN A 19 -30.15 -9.14 -29.65
N PRO A 20 -30.93 -8.04 -29.61
CA PRO A 20 -31.55 -7.61 -30.85
C PRO A 20 -31.53 -6.11 -31.20
N THR A 21 -31.11 -5.88 -32.41
CA THR A 21 -31.55 -4.99 -33.52
C THR A 21 -32.31 -3.68 -33.28
N THR A 22 -31.68 -2.65 -33.79
CA THR A 22 -32.12 -1.57 -34.73
C THR A 22 -33.50 -0.92 -34.69
N GLU A 23 -33.52 0.43 -34.74
CA GLU A 23 -34.24 1.18 -35.77
C GLU A 23 -33.71 2.63 -35.93
N LYS A 24 -33.66 3.05 -37.21
CA LYS A 24 -33.24 4.37 -37.72
C LYS A 24 -34.33 5.39 -37.58
N THR A 25 -33.98 6.69 -37.48
CA THR A 25 -34.70 7.69 -38.30
C THR A 25 -33.84 8.93 -38.55
N GLU A 26 -33.82 9.28 -39.84
CA GLU A 26 -33.28 10.52 -40.41
C GLU A 26 -34.15 11.72 -40.01
N LYS A 27 -33.51 12.88 -39.80
CA LYS A 27 -33.95 14.22 -40.24
C LYS A 27 -33.13 15.33 -39.56
N SER A 28 -32.28 15.98 -40.29
CA SER A 28 -32.20 17.47 -40.32
C SER A 28 -30.97 18.01 -41.06
N GLU A 29 -30.97 17.87 -42.38
CA GLU A 29 -30.15 18.71 -43.25
C GLU A 29 -31.09 19.76 -43.87
N LYS A 30 -31.20 20.93 -43.31
CA LYS A 30 -31.77 22.14 -43.98
C LYS A 30 -31.59 23.49 -43.24
N LYS A 31 -30.73 23.60 -42.24
CA LYS A 31 -30.56 24.92 -41.57
C LYS A 31 -29.26 25.66 -41.81
N ASP A 32 -28.25 25.03 -42.41
CA ASP A 32 -26.87 25.61 -42.53
C ASP A 32 -26.59 26.44 -43.77
N LYS A 33 -27.54 26.61 -44.65
CA LYS A 33 -27.30 27.36 -45.89
C LYS A 33 -27.70 28.86 -45.83
N LYS A 34 -28.33 29.31 -44.81
CA LYS A 34 -28.77 30.71 -44.71
C LYS A 34 -27.81 31.62 -43.93
N GLU A 35 -27.10 31.09 -42.94
CA GLU A 35 -26.11 31.84 -42.15
C GLU A 35 -24.77 32.13 -42.86
N LYS A 36 -24.39 31.37 -43.89
CA LYS A 36 -23.14 31.63 -44.64
C LYS A 36 -23.21 32.80 -45.58
N LYS A 37 -24.43 33.22 -46.04
CA LYS A 37 -24.58 34.36 -46.99
C LYS A 37 -24.57 35.73 -46.28
N ASP A 38 -24.95 35.81 -45.04
CA ASP A 38 -24.97 37.09 -44.34
C ASP A 38 -23.61 37.48 -43.76
N LYS A 39 -22.76 36.50 -43.44
CA LYS A 39 -21.35 36.75 -43.00
C LYS A 39 -20.39 37.15 -44.12
N GLU A 40 -20.73 36.90 -45.39
CA GLU A 40 -19.90 37.35 -46.53
C GLU A 40 -20.18 38.78 -46.95
N LYS A 41 -21.34 39.35 -46.65
CA LYS A 41 -21.69 40.76 -46.91
C LYS A 41 -21.08 41.73 -45.90
N GLU A 42 -20.96 41.35 -44.66
CA GLU A 42 -20.33 42.18 -43.61
C GLU A 42 -18.80 42.32 -43.74
N LYS A 43 -18.16 41.33 -44.40
CA LYS A 43 -16.70 41.36 -44.67
C LYS A 43 -16.29 42.28 -45.87
N LYS A 44 -17.23 42.73 -46.70
CA LYS A 44 -16.91 43.59 -47.85
C LYS A 44 -17.02 45.09 -47.58
N GLU A 45 -17.59 45.52 -46.46
CA GLU A 45 -17.73 46.98 -46.16
C GLU A 45 -16.68 47.53 -45.19
N LYS A 46 -15.78 46.73 -44.62
CA LYS A 46 -14.69 47.22 -43.73
C LYS A 46 -13.31 47.30 -44.40
N LYS A 47 -13.21 47.37 -45.74
CA LYS A 47 -11.98 47.70 -46.40
C LYS A 47 -12.02 49.13 -46.95
N LYS A 48 -11.88 50.11 -46.04
CA LYS A 48 -11.45 51.48 -46.42
C LYS A 48 -10.22 51.87 -45.59
N SER A 49 -9.08 51.79 -46.24
CA SER A 49 -7.84 52.54 -46.17
C SER A 49 -7.30 53.01 -44.82
N GLY A 50 -6.48 52.18 -44.24
CA GLY A 50 -5.52 52.67 -43.24
C GLY A 50 -4.17 53.04 -43.86
N HIS A 51 -4.05 54.16 -44.52
CA HIS A 51 -2.77 54.69 -44.93
C HIS A 51 -2.57 56.06 -44.26
N TYR A 52 -1.32 56.38 -43.91
CA TYR A 52 -0.94 57.70 -43.37
C TYR A 52 0.37 58.16 -44.00
N TRP A 53 0.61 59.50 -43.99
CA TRP A 53 1.84 60.11 -44.51
C TRP A 53 2.98 59.93 -43.50
N LYS A 54 4.08 59.25 -43.91
CA LYS A 54 5.27 59.03 -43.08
C LYS A 54 6.41 59.90 -43.64
N LYS A 55 7.08 60.68 -42.77
CA LYS A 55 8.24 61.50 -43.16
C LYS A 55 9.47 60.60 -43.38
N ILE A 56 10.09 60.70 -44.50
CA ILE A 56 11.33 59.96 -44.84
C ILE A 56 12.51 60.63 -44.11
N PRO A 57 13.28 59.88 -43.25
CA PRO A 57 14.44 60.52 -42.59
C PRO A 57 15.45 61.01 -43.65
N GLY A 58 15.83 62.31 -43.51
CA GLY A 58 16.82 62.96 -44.36
C GLY A 58 16.33 63.51 -45.70
N ARG A 59 15.00 63.56 -45.96
CA ARG A 59 14.41 64.22 -47.13
C ARG A 59 13.21 65.09 -46.77
N LEU A 60 12.95 66.18 -47.50
CA LEU A 60 11.74 67.02 -47.39
C LEU A 60 10.55 66.34 -48.12
N ALA A 61 10.43 65.06 -48.06
CA ALA A 61 9.40 64.27 -48.73
C ALA A 61 8.63 63.36 -47.74
N TRP A 62 7.35 63.14 -48.01
CA TRP A 62 6.46 62.33 -47.23
C TRP A 62 6.07 61.09 -48.10
N GLU A 63 6.11 59.90 -47.54
CA GLU A 63 5.72 58.69 -48.22
C GLU A 63 4.36 58.24 -47.69
N TRP A 64 3.48 57.85 -48.61
CA TRP A 64 2.17 57.30 -48.29
C TRP A 64 2.38 55.85 -47.80
N ALA A 65 2.45 55.66 -46.48
CA ALA A 65 2.69 54.38 -45.85
C ALA A 65 1.38 53.77 -45.37
N LYS A 66 1.28 52.47 -45.49
CA LYS A 66 0.20 51.70 -44.84
C LYS A 66 0.40 51.75 -43.33
N ARG A 67 -0.63 52.12 -42.62
CA ARG A 67 -0.65 51.99 -41.16
C ARG A 67 -0.48 50.50 -40.88
N GLU A 68 0.58 50.07 -40.22
CA GLU A 68 0.61 48.79 -39.56
C GLU A 68 -0.48 48.80 -38.49
N GLU A 69 -1.54 48.03 -38.73
CA GLU A 69 -2.48 47.77 -37.64
C GLU A 69 -1.67 47.21 -36.47
N PRO A 70 -1.87 47.63 -35.23
CA PRO A 70 -1.23 46.99 -34.10
C PRO A 70 -1.57 45.50 -34.23
N LYS A 71 -0.55 44.64 -34.29
CA LYS A 71 -0.74 43.21 -34.33
C LYS A 71 -1.68 42.89 -33.16
N GLN A 72 -2.92 42.51 -33.46
CA GLN A 72 -3.84 42.06 -32.44
C GLN A 72 -3.10 40.94 -31.70
N ALA A 73 -3.02 41.07 -30.37
CA ALA A 73 -2.45 40.01 -29.56
C ALA A 73 -3.08 38.67 -29.98
N PRO A 74 -2.31 37.63 -30.18
CA PRO A 74 -2.84 36.33 -30.63
C PRO A 74 -3.94 35.92 -29.66
N LYS A 75 -5.16 35.73 -30.17
CA LYS A 75 -6.28 35.29 -29.38
C LYS A 75 -6.06 33.79 -29.11
N PHE A 76 -5.91 33.40 -27.85
CA PHE A 76 -5.84 32.03 -27.41
C PHE A 76 -7.26 31.48 -27.20
N ASP A 77 -7.41 30.15 -27.41
CA ASP A 77 -8.68 29.46 -27.17
C ASP A 77 -8.92 29.21 -25.67
N VAL A 78 -7.82 29.01 -24.93
CA VAL A 78 -7.79 28.86 -23.48
C VAL A 78 -6.66 29.72 -22.90
N GLU A 79 -6.93 30.40 -21.82
CA GLU A 79 -5.93 31.09 -20.99
C GLU A 79 -6.27 30.83 -19.51
N ARG A 80 -5.32 30.28 -18.75
CA ARG A 80 -5.46 29.98 -17.31
C ARG A 80 -4.21 30.40 -16.57
N LYS A 81 -4.37 31.08 -15.43
CA LYS A 81 -3.27 31.54 -14.57
C LYS A 81 -3.12 30.60 -13.38
N GLY A 82 -1.90 30.36 -12.96
CA GLY A 82 -1.58 29.50 -11.82
C GLY A 82 -0.09 29.33 -11.67
N LEU A 83 0.36 28.15 -11.20
CA LEU A 83 1.78 27.78 -11.08
C LEU A 83 2.50 28.07 -12.40
N PHE A 84 1.98 27.55 -13.51
CA PHE A 84 2.30 27.98 -14.86
C PHE A 84 1.08 28.70 -15.45
N ASN A 85 1.31 29.77 -16.23
CA ASN A 85 0.22 30.27 -17.07
C ASN A 85 0.06 29.29 -18.25
N VAL A 86 -1.13 28.77 -18.43
CA VAL A 86 -1.43 27.80 -19.48
C VAL A 86 -2.17 28.51 -20.61
N LYS A 87 -1.70 28.34 -21.83
CA LYS A 87 -2.34 28.88 -23.04
C LYS A 87 -2.55 27.78 -24.07
N LYS A 88 -3.70 27.81 -24.76
CA LYS A 88 -4.00 26.93 -25.89
C LYS A 88 -4.29 27.74 -27.13
N LYS A 89 -3.70 27.33 -28.25
CA LYS A 89 -4.03 27.87 -29.56
C LYS A 89 -4.16 26.73 -30.57
N ASP A 90 -5.34 26.54 -31.11
CA ASP A 90 -5.68 25.39 -31.96
C ASP A 90 -5.44 24.07 -31.19
N LYS A 91 -4.46 23.26 -31.63
CA LYS A 91 -4.07 22.02 -30.96
C LYS A 91 -2.85 22.14 -30.04
N ASP A 92 -2.23 23.32 -29.99
CA ASP A 92 -0.96 23.55 -29.30
C ASP A 92 -1.18 24.12 -27.91
N TRP A 93 -0.57 23.45 -26.91
CA TRP A 93 -0.56 23.86 -25.53
C TRP A 93 0.80 24.46 -25.16
N PHE A 94 0.75 25.58 -24.44
CA PHE A 94 1.92 26.34 -24.00
C PHE A 94 1.90 26.52 -22.50
N PHE A 95 3.06 26.37 -21.87
CA PHE A 95 3.31 26.86 -20.53
C PHE A 95 4.08 28.17 -20.61
N GLU A 96 3.64 29.15 -19.83
CA GLU A 96 4.42 30.33 -19.53
C GLU A 96 4.94 30.18 -18.10
N ILE A 97 6.25 29.92 -17.99
CA ILE A 97 6.95 29.62 -16.74
C ILE A 97 7.53 30.92 -16.18
N PRO A 98 7.18 31.32 -14.94
CA PRO A 98 7.76 32.50 -14.29
C PRO A 98 9.29 32.36 -14.11
N ASP A 99 10.03 33.48 -14.28
CA ASP A 99 11.47 33.56 -13.99
C ASP A 99 11.80 33.02 -12.59
N SER A 100 10.93 33.23 -11.61
CA SER A 100 11.09 32.79 -10.23
C SER A 100 11.07 31.25 -10.05
N LEU A 101 10.58 30.52 -11.04
CA LEU A 101 10.53 29.04 -11.00
C LEU A 101 11.70 28.38 -11.73
N ILE A 102 12.54 29.16 -12.44
CA ILE A 102 13.71 28.60 -13.11
C ILE A 102 14.73 28.10 -12.09
N GLY A 103 15.14 26.83 -12.20
CA GLY A 103 16.06 26.16 -11.27
C GLY A 103 15.43 25.71 -9.95
N LYS A 104 14.13 25.95 -9.73
CA LYS A 104 13.43 25.44 -8.53
C LYS A 104 12.85 24.06 -8.77
N ASP A 105 12.88 23.24 -7.73
CA ASP A 105 12.31 21.89 -7.73
C ASP A 105 10.78 21.96 -7.76
N ILE A 106 10.20 21.18 -8.64
CA ILE A 106 8.78 20.98 -8.83
C ILE A 106 8.51 19.48 -8.76
N LEU A 107 7.61 19.07 -7.90
CA LEU A 107 7.21 17.68 -7.80
C LEU A 107 6.22 17.35 -8.92
N VAL A 108 6.43 16.23 -9.61
CA VAL A 108 5.49 15.75 -10.63
C VAL A 108 5.00 14.37 -10.23
N THR A 109 3.72 14.29 -9.88
CA THR A 109 3.03 13.02 -9.60
C THR A 109 2.16 12.64 -10.79
N THR A 110 2.26 11.39 -11.23
CA THR A 110 1.49 10.85 -12.34
C THR A 110 0.53 9.78 -11.83
N ARG A 111 -0.76 9.91 -12.15
CA ARG A 111 -1.82 9.00 -11.71
C ARG A 111 -2.69 8.53 -12.88
N PHE A 112 -3.25 7.32 -12.75
CA PHE A 112 -4.33 6.91 -13.65
C PHE A 112 -5.61 7.70 -13.36
N ILE A 113 -6.30 8.12 -14.41
CA ILE A 113 -7.70 8.59 -14.35
C ILE A 113 -8.64 7.43 -14.68
N SER A 114 -8.23 6.61 -15.65
CA SER A 114 -8.96 5.43 -16.09
C SER A 114 -8.00 4.38 -16.65
N THR A 115 -8.37 3.12 -16.48
CA THR A 115 -7.59 1.98 -16.93
C THR A 115 -8.47 1.00 -17.71
N PRO A 116 -7.93 0.20 -18.63
CA PRO A 116 -8.65 -0.94 -19.19
C PRO A 116 -9.05 -1.93 -18.07
N SER A 117 -10.19 -2.59 -18.24
CA SER A 117 -10.63 -3.64 -17.31
C SER A 117 -9.58 -4.75 -17.18
N ASN A 118 -9.49 -5.36 -16.00
CA ASN A 118 -8.58 -6.47 -15.67
C ASN A 118 -7.07 -6.15 -15.76
N THR A 119 -6.69 -4.88 -15.66
CA THR A 119 -5.27 -4.52 -15.48
C THR A 119 -4.80 -4.72 -14.04
N GLY A 120 -5.73 -4.83 -13.08
CA GLY A 120 -5.43 -4.81 -11.65
C GLY A 120 -5.08 -3.40 -11.12
N MET A 121 -5.18 -2.37 -11.98
CA MET A 121 -4.99 -0.96 -11.63
C MET A 121 -6.25 -0.17 -11.95
N PHE A 122 -6.50 0.89 -11.19
CA PHE A 122 -7.75 1.67 -11.24
C PHE A 122 -7.47 3.18 -11.30
N GLY A 123 -8.48 3.96 -11.68
CA GLY A 123 -8.38 5.42 -11.69
C GLY A 123 -8.16 5.98 -10.27
N GLY A 124 -7.19 6.86 -10.12
CA GLY A 124 -6.75 7.43 -8.84
C GLY A 124 -5.41 6.88 -8.36
N GLU A 125 -5.00 5.69 -8.83
CA GLU A 125 -3.73 5.08 -8.42
C GLU A 125 -2.52 5.76 -9.06
N GLU A 126 -1.45 5.84 -8.27
CA GLU A 126 -0.20 6.44 -8.69
C GLU A 126 0.57 5.53 -9.65
N ILE A 127 1.12 6.15 -10.69
CA ILE A 127 1.99 5.50 -11.66
C ILE A 127 3.45 5.76 -11.29
N ASN A 128 3.75 7.03 -10.94
CA ASN A 128 5.11 7.46 -10.71
C ASN A 128 5.17 8.87 -10.08
N GLU A 129 6.28 9.14 -9.38
CA GLU A 129 6.60 10.44 -8.78
C GLU A 129 8.03 10.83 -9.17
N GLN A 130 8.23 12.08 -9.57
CA GLN A 130 9.53 12.62 -9.98
C GLN A 130 9.68 14.08 -9.52
N THR A 131 10.86 14.47 -9.06
CA THR A 131 11.19 15.87 -8.87
C THR A 131 11.87 16.40 -10.11
N VAL A 132 11.38 17.51 -10.68
CA VAL A 132 11.92 18.12 -11.89
C VAL A 132 12.25 19.59 -11.66
N TYR A 133 13.15 20.14 -12.49
CA TYR A 133 13.38 21.57 -12.57
C TYR A 133 13.65 21.98 -14.00
N PHE A 134 13.31 23.27 -14.31
CA PHE A 134 13.58 23.88 -15.60
C PHE A 134 14.90 24.65 -15.56
N GLU A 135 15.76 24.44 -16.55
CA GLU A 135 17.05 25.10 -16.70
C GLU A 135 17.11 25.83 -18.05
N LYS A 136 17.44 27.13 -18.03
CA LYS A 136 17.70 27.89 -19.22
C LYS A 136 19.12 27.63 -19.73
N VAL A 137 19.24 27.05 -20.92
CA VAL A 137 20.55 26.78 -21.54
C VAL A 137 21.06 28.02 -22.28
N ASN A 138 20.19 28.68 -23.05
CA ASN A 138 20.49 29.92 -23.81
C ASN A 138 19.19 30.70 -24.09
N LYS A 139 19.27 31.72 -24.95
CA LYS A 139 18.11 32.56 -25.27
C LYS A 139 16.95 31.83 -25.95
N ASP A 140 17.24 30.74 -26.66
CA ASP A 140 16.26 30.02 -27.48
C ASP A 140 15.93 28.63 -26.93
N LYS A 141 16.62 28.18 -25.87
CA LYS A 141 16.56 26.78 -25.38
C LYS A 141 16.40 26.68 -23.88
N MET A 142 15.40 25.90 -23.45
CA MET A 142 15.15 25.44 -22.09
C MET A 142 15.17 23.92 -22.04
N ILE A 143 15.66 23.35 -20.94
CA ILE A 143 15.61 21.92 -20.67
C ILE A 143 14.87 21.65 -19.37
N MET A 144 14.29 20.47 -19.23
CA MET A 144 13.76 19.94 -17.98
C MET A 144 14.61 18.77 -17.54
N ARG A 145 15.07 18.79 -16.29
CA ARG A 145 15.82 17.70 -15.68
C ARG A 145 15.05 17.06 -14.56
N VAL A 146 15.30 15.78 -14.31
CA VAL A 146 14.90 15.12 -13.05
C VAL A 146 15.99 15.37 -12.03
N HIS A 147 15.60 15.83 -10.84
CA HIS A 147 16.51 15.99 -9.70
C HIS A 147 16.50 14.69 -8.88
N LEU A 148 17.58 13.93 -8.96
CA LEU A 148 17.77 12.72 -8.17
C LEU A 148 18.39 13.09 -6.82
N LEU A 149 17.57 13.18 -5.78
CA LEU A 149 18.00 13.53 -4.42
C LEU A 149 18.65 12.32 -3.71
N ILE A 150 19.69 11.73 -4.33
CA ILE A 150 20.44 10.60 -3.77
C ILE A 150 21.61 11.09 -2.92
N ASN A 151 22.29 12.14 -3.39
CA ASN A 151 23.42 12.74 -2.75
C ASN A 151 23.18 14.25 -2.62
N ALA A 152 23.32 14.78 -1.42
CA ALA A 152 23.11 16.20 -1.12
C ALA A 152 24.30 16.82 -0.40
N ALA A 153 24.57 18.09 -0.65
CA ALA A 153 25.50 18.90 0.12
C ALA A 153 24.97 20.33 0.16
N ASP A 154 25.02 20.94 1.33
CA ASP A 154 24.72 22.36 1.45
C ASP A 154 25.70 23.18 0.61
N THR A 155 25.19 24.17 -0.13
CA THR A 155 25.99 24.99 -1.04
C THR A 155 27.05 25.84 -0.33
N SER A 156 26.95 26.04 0.98
CA SER A 156 27.98 26.68 1.81
C SER A 156 29.22 25.81 1.98
N ASN A 157 29.13 24.49 1.76
CA ASN A 157 30.27 23.58 1.81
C ASN A 157 30.99 23.54 0.45
N VAL A 158 32.32 23.51 0.46
CA VAL A 158 33.14 23.42 -0.77
C VAL A 158 32.91 22.11 -1.50
N ILE A 159 32.68 21.01 -0.76
CA ILE A 159 32.39 19.67 -1.32
C ILE A 159 31.12 19.63 -2.18
N SER A 160 30.22 20.61 -2.05
CA SER A 160 29.00 20.71 -2.89
C SER A 160 29.32 20.75 -4.38
N ARG A 161 30.46 21.33 -4.76
CA ARG A 161 30.97 21.34 -6.14
C ARG A 161 31.28 19.93 -6.64
N ALA A 162 31.92 19.10 -5.81
CA ALA A 162 32.24 17.72 -6.15
C ALA A 162 30.96 16.87 -6.25
N VAL A 163 29.99 17.07 -5.35
CA VAL A 163 28.67 16.41 -5.41
C VAL A 163 27.97 16.75 -6.71
N THR A 164 27.90 18.04 -7.10
CA THR A 164 27.29 18.50 -8.33
C THR A 164 27.93 17.89 -9.59
N VAL A 165 29.26 17.84 -9.64
CA VAL A 165 30.00 17.28 -10.79
C VAL A 165 29.81 15.76 -10.90
N SER A 166 29.73 15.07 -9.75
CA SER A 166 29.65 13.60 -9.70
C SER A 166 28.21 13.06 -9.84
N ASN A 167 27.20 13.93 -9.77
CA ASN A 167 25.77 13.55 -9.80
C ASN A 167 25.02 14.36 -10.86
N THR A 168 25.23 14.02 -12.12
CA THR A 168 24.56 14.71 -13.23
C THR A 168 23.10 14.29 -13.31
N ASN A 169 22.21 15.25 -13.12
CA ASN A 169 20.76 15.04 -13.25
C ASN A 169 20.36 14.80 -14.72
N PRO A 170 19.58 13.76 -15.03
CA PRO A 170 19.21 13.43 -16.41
C PRO A 170 18.32 14.50 -17.04
N ILE A 171 18.54 14.76 -18.34
CA ILE A 171 17.66 15.62 -19.14
C ILE A 171 16.48 14.78 -19.61
N MET A 172 15.27 15.20 -19.27
CA MET A 172 14.03 14.52 -19.67
C MET A 172 13.36 15.15 -20.88
N ALA A 173 13.51 16.46 -21.07
CA ALA A 173 12.94 17.15 -22.19
C ALA A 173 13.75 18.39 -22.58
N GLN A 174 13.63 18.79 -23.85
CA GLN A 174 14.17 20.02 -24.35
C GLN A 174 13.06 20.82 -25.04
N PHE A 175 12.98 22.13 -24.74
CA PHE A 175 11.97 23.00 -25.26
C PHE A 175 12.62 24.19 -25.98
N LYS A 176 11.99 24.61 -27.07
CA LYS A 176 12.27 25.89 -27.69
C LYS A 176 11.56 26.99 -26.88
N ILE A 177 12.30 28.04 -26.53
CA ILE A 177 11.71 29.27 -25.96
C ILE A 177 11.04 30.03 -27.09
N GLU A 178 9.71 30.12 -27.10
CA GLU A 178 8.94 30.84 -28.10
C GLU A 178 8.95 32.36 -27.87
N SER A 179 8.93 32.78 -26.62
CA SER A 179 9.09 34.15 -26.16
C SER A 179 9.53 34.23 -24.69
N HIS A 180 10.12 35.36 -24.30
CA HIS A 180 10.35 35.73 -22.91
C HIS A 180 9.88 37.16 -22.72
N GLU A 181 8.70 37.35 -22.15
CA GLU A 181 8.03 38.62 -22.00
C GLU A 181 7.42 38.73 -20.59
N ASN A 182 7.52 39.89 -19.97
CA ASN A 182 6.99 40.15 -18.63
C ASN A 182 7.43 39.13 -17.54
N GLY A 183 8.64 38.64 -17.62
CA GLY A 183 9.18 37.65 -16.66
C GLY A 183 8.63 36.24 -16.84
N LEU A 184 8.12 35.92 -18.03
CA LEU A 184 7.50 34.62 -18.34
C LEU A 184 8.17 33.99 -19.58
N TYR A 185 8.71 32.78 -19.43
CA TYR A 185 9.21 31.94 -20.53
C TYR A 185 8.07 31.15 -21.15
N LYS A 186 7.73 31.39 -22.41
CA LYS A 186 6.73 30.60 -23.15
C LYS A 186 7.40 29.45 -23.86
N ILE A 187 6.95 28.23 -23.56
CA ILE A 187 7.38 26.98 -24.21
C ILE A 187 6.17 26.16 -24.67
N LYS A 188 6.34 25.37 -25.73
CA LYS A 188 5.32 24.44 -26.23
C LYS A 188 5.48 23.08 -25.55
N MET A 189 4.39 22.55 -25.00
CA MET A 189 4.41 21.32 -24.19
C MET A 189 4.02 20.06 -24.95
N ASN A 190 3.45 20.17 -26.16
CA ASN A 190 2.85 19.00 -26.85
C ASN A 190 3.80 17.82 -27.01
N GLU A 191 5.02 18.03 -27.51
CA GLU A 191 5.97 16.93 -27.75
C GLU A 191 6.26 16.15 -26.46
N PHE A 192 6.55 16.87 -25.36
CA PHE A 192 6.82 16.25 -24.07
C PHE A 192 5.61 15.48 -23.52
N LEU A 193 4.41 16.09 -23.55
CA LEU A 193 3.19 15.49 -23.00
C LEU A 193 2.71 14.30 -23.83
N GLN A 194 2.91 14.35 -25.14
CA GLN A 194 2.49 13.29 -26.06
C GLN A 194 3.52 12.17 -26.21
N ASP A 195 4.70 12.30 -25.65
CA ASP A 195 5.74 11.28 -25.66
C ASP A 195 5.51 10.21 -24.58
N ASP A 196 6.09 9.02 -24.76
CA ASP A 196 6.10 7.91 -23.81
C ASP A 196 7.40 7.92 -23.00
N ASN A 197 7.57 8.94 -22.19
CA ASN A 197 8.72 9.12 -21.31
C ASN A 197 8.45 8.69 -19.86
N ALA A 198 9.47 8.68 -19.01
CA ALA A 198 9.38 8.21 -17.63
C ALA A 198 8.51 9.11 -16.73
N ILE A 199 8.17 10.33 -17.14
CA ILE A 199 7.32 11.25 -16.37
C ILE A 199 5.86 11.13 -16.82
N THR A 200 5.61 11.16 -18.13
CA THR A 200 4.26 11.24 -18.70
C THR A 200 3.70 9.88 -19.11
N GLY A 201 4.51 8.84 -19.09
CA GLY A 201 4.17 7.48 -19.51
C GLY A 201 3.92 6.53 -18.33
N ILE A 202 3.67 5.28 -18.69
CA ILE A 202 3.51 4.18 -17.73
C ILE A 202 4.89 3.61 -17.39
N HIS A 203 5.14 3.31 -16.12
CA HIS A 203 6.40 2.74 -15.68
C HIS A 203 6.71 1.39 -16.35
N GLN A 204 7.98 1.11 -16.64
CA GLN A 204 8.42 -0.10 -17.39
C GLN A 204 7.95 -1.41 -16.75
N HIS A 205 7.91 -1.49 -15.43
CA HIS A 205 7.39 -2.67 -14.71
C HIS A 205 5.91 -2.90 -15.04
N MET A 206 5.08 -1.86 -15.00
CA MET A 206 3.65 -1.95 -15.34
C MET A 206 3.45 -2.26 -16.82
N LYS A 207 4.27 -1.69 -17.73
CA LYS A 207 4.23 -2.05 -19.15
C LYS A 207 4.42 -3.54 -19.36
N LYS A 208 5.38 -4.16 -18.67
CA LYS A 208 5.60 -5.61 -18.71
C LYS A 208 4.39 -6.38 -18.17
N SER A 209 3.84 -5.99 -17.04
CA SER A 209 2.66 -6.64 -16.45
C SER A 209 1.44 -6.59 -17.35
N PHE A 210 1.23 -5.49 -18.07
CA PHE A 210 0.12 -5.30 -19.01
C PHE A 210 0.42 -5.82 -20.42
N ASN A 211 1.60 -6.39 -20.66
CA ASN A 211 2.10 -6.78 -21.99
C ASN A 211 1.95 -5.66 -23.01
N LEU A 212 2.30 -4.41 -22.63
CA LEU A 212 2.28 -3.27 -23.52
C LEU A 212 3.47 -3.34 -24.49
N GLY A 213 3.17 -3.15 -25.78
CA GLY A 213 4.14 -3.09 -26.86
C GLY A 213 4.39 -1.65 -27.33
N GLN A 214 4.18 -1.41 -28.62
CA GLN A 214 4.44 -0.11 -29.23
C GLN A 214 3.49 0.97 -28.72
N TYR A 215 4.05 2.11 -28.35
CA TYR A 215 3.29 3.32 -28.06
C TYR A 215 2.70 3.92 -29.34
N LEU A 216 1.41 4.28 -29.28
CA LEU A 216 0.66 4.83 -30.43
C LEU A 216 0.43 6.33 -30.22
N GLY A 217 1.48 7.13 -30.37
CA GLY A 217 1.45 8.58 -30.10
C GLY A 217 0.39 9.34 -30.90
N GLN A 218 0.04 8.88 -32.10
CA GLN A 218 -1.05 9.48 -32.90
C GLN A 218 -2.45 9.31 -32.27
N LEU A 219 -2.62 8.39 -31.32
CA LEU A 219 -3.85 8.17 -30.57
C LEU A 219 -3.82 8.85 -29.18
N THR A 220 -2.75 9.58 -28.88
CA THR A 220 -2.65 10.35 -27.65
C THR A 220 -3.39 11.67 -27.78
N ASN A 221 -4.19 12.00 -26.77
CA ASN A 221 -4.93 13.25 -26.72
C ASN A 221 -4.67 13.97 -25.38
N ILE A 222 -4.30 15.26 -25.44
CA ILE A 222 -4.27 16.14 -24.29
C ILE A 222 -5.69 16.71 -24.16
N GLU A 223 -6.43 16.22 -23.16
CA GLU A 223 -7.84 16.55 -22.96
C GLU A 223 -8.03 17.94 -22.42
N ASP A 224 -7.31 18.25 -21.33
CA ASP A 224 -7.36 19.55 -20.66
C ASP A 224 -6.10 19.80 -19.84
N ILE A 225 -5.77 21.09 -19.62
CA ILE A 225 -4.72 21.51 -18.69
C ILE A 225 -5.28 22.61 -17.80
N LYS A 226 -5.44 22.34 -16.50
CA LYS A 226 -5.86 23.31 -15.48
C LYS A 226 -4.64 23.79 -14.73
N SER A 227 -4.66 25.05 -14.32
CA SER A 227 -3.61 25.62 -13.47
C SER A 227 -4.21 26.31 -12.26
N PHE A 228 -3.61 26.05 -11.12
CA PHE A 228 -3.99 26.56 -9.80
C PHE A 228 -2.78 27.26 -9.17
N PRO A 229 -2.93 28.02 -8.05
CA PRO A 229 -1.83 28.79 -7.49
C PRO A 229 -0.54 27.99 -7.18
N THR A 230 -0.67 26.73 -6.77
CA THR A 230 0.46 25.88 -6.33
C THR A 230 0.69 24.66 -7.23
N ASN A 231 -0.18 24.42 -8.22
CA ASN A 231 -0.08 23.22 -9.07
C ASN A 231 -0.66 23.45 -10.47
N THR A 232 -0.23 22.63 -11.41
CA THR A 232 -0.79 22.56 -12.78
C THR A 232 -1.08 21.11 -13.11
N GLU A 233 -2.36 20.85 -13.48
CA GLU A 233 -2.89 19.52 -13.74
C GLU A 233 -3.04 19.28 -15.25
N VAL A 234 -2.44 18.24 -15.76
CA VAL A 234 -2.53 17.84 -17.19
C VAL A 234 -3.27 16.54 -17.31
N ARG A 235 -4.43 16.57 -17.96
CA ARG A 235 -5.24 15.41 -18.23
C ARG A 235 -5.07 14.94 -19.66
N MET A 236 -4.75 13.67 -19.86
CA MET A 236 -4.49 13.11 -21.17
C MET A 236 -4.91 11.64 -21.30
N THR A 237 -5.09 11.19 -22.53
CA THR A 237 -5.34 9.79 -22.89
C THR A 237 -4.18 9.27 -23.71
N LYS A 238 -3.64 8.10 -23.37
CA LYS A 238 -2.51 7.44 -24.06
C LYS A 238 -2.84 6.00 -24.43
N THR A 239 -2.37 5.55 -25.58
CA THR A 239 -2.66 4.21 -26.10
C THR A 239 -1.39 3.48 -26.52
N TRP A 240 -1.33 2.19 -26.16
CA TRP A 240 -0.29 1.25 -26.60
C TRP A 240 -0.92 0.05 -27.31
N THR A 241 -0.14 -0.63 -28.15
CA THR A 241 -0.47 -2.02 -28.50
C THR A 241 -0.33 -2.90 -27.27
N SER A 242 -1.13 -3.95 -27.17
CA SER A 242 -0.99 -4.93 -26.08
C SER A 242 -1.34 -6.33 -26.57
N SER A 243 -0.53 -7.31 -26.18
CA SER A 243 -0.75 -8.74 -26.44
C SER A 243 -1.35 -9.48 -25.23
N SER A 244 -1.84 -8.75 -24.22
CA SER A 244 -2.41 -9.34 -23.02
C SER A 244 -3.69 -10.12 -23.34
N GLN A 245 -3.74 -11.37 -22.87
CA GLN A 245 -4.95 -12.21 -23.00
C GLN A 245 -5.93 -11.99 -21.83
N THR A 246 -5.49 -11.37 -20.75
CA THR A 246 -6.31 -11.09 -19.55
C THR A 246 -7.01 -9.74 -19.62
N ILE A 247 -6.50 -8.80 -20.41
CA ILE A 247 -7.10 -7.47 -20.63
C ILE A 247 -8.07 -7.56 -21.81
N PRO A 248 -9.41 -7.44 -21.61
CA PRO A 248 -10.39 -7.64 -22.67
C PRO A 248 -10.17 -6.72 -23.88
N SER A 249 -9.86 -5.43 -23.65
CA SER A 249 -9.61 -4.51 -24.76
C SER A 249 -8.38 -4.92 -25.59
N ALA A 250 -7.33 -5.42 -24.96
CA ALA A 250 -6.14 -5.91 -25.65
C ALA A 250 -6.45 -7.17 -26.49
N ARG A 251 -7.19 -8.12 -25.91
CA ARG A 251 -7.58 -9.35 -26.57
C ARG A 251 -8.46 -9.08 -27.81
N GLU A 252 -9.40 -8.14 -27.73
CA GLU A 252 -10.37 -7.86 -28.81
C GLU A 252 -9.83 -6.87 -29.85
N THR A 253 -8.91 -5.97 -29.49
CA THR A 253 -8.48 -4.86 -30.36
C THR A 253 -6.96 -4.71 -30.49
N GLU A 254 -6.18 -5.56 -29.81
CA GLU A 254 -4.71 -5.48 -29.71
C GLU A 254 -4.24 -4.13 -29.11
N ARG A 255 -5.11 -3.46 -28.33
CA ARG A 255 -4.83 -2.11 -27.78
C ARG A 255 -5.25 -2.00 -26.33
N ALA A 256 -4.48 -1.18 -25.59
CA ALA A 256 -4.82 -0.74 -24.24
C ALA A 256 -4.70 0.78 -24.16
N THR A 257 -5.77 1.43 -23.73
CA THR A 257 -5.87 2.90 -23.59
C THR A 257 -6.03 3.28 -22.14
N PHE A 258 -5.23 4.25 -21.67
CA PHE A 258 -5.22 4.73 -20.29
C PHE A 258 -5.48 6.23 -20.25
N GLY A 259 -6.35 6.66 -19.32
CA GLY A 259 -6.43 8.05 -18.91
C GLY A 259 -5.36 8.33 -17.85
N ILE A 260 -4.63 9.42 -18.01
CA ILE A 260 -3.49 9.79 -17.14
C ILE A 260 -3.62 11.25 -16.75
N ASN A 261 -3.36 11.54 -15.47
CA ASN A 261 -3.18 12.89 -14.95
C ASN A 261 -1.74 13.11 -14.50
N LEU A 262 -1.16 14.26 -14.87
CA LEU A 262 0.09 14.76 -14.31
C LEU A 262 -0.21 15.96 -13.44
N SER A 263 0.27 15.92 -12.21
CA SER A 263 0.24 17.03 -11.27
C SER A 263 1.64 17.64 -11.13
N PHE A 264 1.86 18.83 -11.66
CA PHE A 264 3.06 19.62 -11.37
C PHE A 264 2.78 20.41 -10.09
N VAL A 265 3.48 20.12 -9.01
CA VAL A 265 3.23 20.69 -7.67
C VAL A 265 4.44 21.49 -7.22
N MET A 266 4.22 22.76 -6.87
CA MET A 266 5.25 23.61 -6.31
C MET A 266 5.62 23.13 -4.89
N LEU A 267 6.89 22.81 -4.68
CA LEU A 267 7.37 22.52 -3.34
C LEU A 267 7.34 23.76 -2.44
N PRO A 268 7.15 23.59 -1.11
CA PRO A 268 7.13 24.73 -0.19
C PRO A 268 8.38 25.59 -0.31
N GLU A 269 8.19 26.92 -0.39
CA GLU A 269 9.30 27.87 -0.51
C GLU A 269 10.20 27.87 0.72
N VAL A 270 9.59 27.73 1.91
CA VAL A 270 10.27 27.50 3.17
C VAL A 270 10.11 26.02 3.51
N PRO A 271 11.16 25.20 3.35
CA PRO A 271 11.10 23.79 3.68
C PRO A 271 10.72 23.55 5.14
N MET A 272 9.94 22.48 5.41
CA MET A 272 9.62 22.09 6.78
C MET A 272 10.88 21.67 7.53
N ALA A 273 10.96 21.98 8.83
CA ALA A 273 12.00 21.43 9.69
C ALA A 273 11.99 19.90 9.67
N THR A 274 13.13 19.29 9.30
CA THR A 274 13.27 17.85 9.21
C THR A 274 13.32 17.21 10.59
N ARG A 275 12.81 15.97 10.70
CA ARG A 275 12.87 15.15 11.90
C ARG A 275 13.51 13.81 11.59
N PHE A 276 14.57 13.44 12.30
CA PHE A 276 15.24 12.16 12.09
C PHE A 276 14.32 10.99 12.34
N TYR A 277 14.49 9.97 11.51
CA TYR A 277 13.91 8.65 11.75
C TYR A 277 14.54 8.02 13.00
N ASP A 278 13.69 7.42 13.83
CA ASP A 278 14.10 6.61 14.97
C ASP A 278 13.54 5.18 14.80
N PRO A 279 14.39 4.14 14.79
CA PRO A 279 13.97 2.75 14.62
C PRO A 279 13.09 2.23 15.77
N ARG A 280 12.84 3.04 16.80
CA ARG A 280 11.92 2.75 17.91
C ARG A 280 10.51 3.26 17.65
N VAL A 281 10.28 4.04 16.57
CA VAL A 281 8.97 4.59 16.18
C VAL A 281 8.75 4.45 14.68
N GLY A 282 7.66 3.83 14.27
CA GLY A 282 7.41 3.39 12.90
C GLY A 282 6.90 4.44 11.95
N TYR A 283 7.79 5.23 11.35
CA TYR A 283 7.46 6.20 10.31
C TYR A 283 8.03 5.80 8.94
N PHE A 284 7.35 6.19 7.86
CA PHE A 284 7.94 6.24 6.52
C PHE A 284 9.01 7.33 6.45
N THR A 285 9.95 7.22 5.50
CA THR A 285 11.11 8.10 5.44
C THR A 285 11.45 8.53 4.03
N VAL A 286 12.04 9.74 3.93
CA VAL A 286 12.86 10.17 2.80
C VAL A 286 14.33 10.07 3.19
N ASN A 287 15.17 9.67 2.23
CA ASN A 287 16.56 9.32 2.52
C ASN A 287 17.52 9.87 1.47
N TYR A 288 18.71 10.31 1.92
CA TYR A 288 19.81 10.69 1.04
C TYR A 288 21.17 10.60 1.74
N ASN A 289 22.25 10.55 0.97
CA ASN A 289 23.62 10.72 1.48
C ASN A 289 23.92 12.20 1.66
N GLU A 290 24.33 12.61 2.85
CA GLU A 290 24.76 13.97 3.12
C GLU A 290 26.31 14.07 3.05
N PHE A 291 26.78 15.09 2.33
CA PHE A 291 28.19 15.42 2.23
C PHE A 291 28.47 16.79 2.86
N THR A 292 29.42 16.84 3.78
CA THR A 292 29.85 18.09 4.42
C THR A 292 31.37 18.18 4.45
N ASP A 293 31.93 19.41 4.48
CA ASP A 293 33.37 19.61 4.54
C ASP A 293 34.03 19.08 5.82
N LYS A 294 33.24 18.86 6.89
CA LYS A 294 33.77 18.49 8.22
C LYS A 294 33.70 16.98 8.48
N GLN A 295 32.90 16.22 7.71
CA GLN A 295 32.74 14.79 7.95
C GLN A 295 33.96 13.99 7.46
N GLN A 296 34.20 12.83 8.11
CA GLN A 296 35.26 11.90 7.73
C GLN A 296 34.76 10.66 7.00
N HIS A 297 33.41 10.48 6.96
CA HIS A 297 32.69 9.47 6.20
C HIS A 297 31.36 10.06 5.78
N VAL A 298 30.78 9.52 4.70
CA VAL A 298 29.47 9.93 4.20
C VAL A 298 28.41 9.47 5.18
N GLU A 299 27.48 10.36 5.53
CA GLU A 299 26.38 10.06 6.42
C GLU A 299 25.10 9.81 5.62
N TRP A 300 24.44 8.68 5.89
CA TRP A 300 23.10 8.40 5.43
C TRP A 300 22.11 9.12 6.34
N LYS A 301 21.36 10.05 5.78
CA LYS A 301 20.30 10.76 6.49
C LYS A 301 18.95 10.14 6.17
N SER A 302 18.15 9.96 7.20
CA SER A 302 16.79 9.44 7.10
C SER A 302 15.86 10.35 7.90
N PHE A 303 14.89 10.97 7.23
CA PHE A 303 13.91 11.86 7.85
C PHE A 303 12.52 11.28 7.69
N ILE A 304 11.68 11.39 8.74
CA ILE A 304 10.31 10.89 8.70
C ILE A 304 9.44 11.71 7.76
N THR A 305 8.47 11.05 7.13
CA THR A 305 7.39 11.74 6.42
C THR A 305 6.30 12.13 7.41
N ARG A 306 5.82 13.37 7.36
CA ARG A 306 4.74 13.88 8.20
C ARG A 306 4.13 15.15 7.63
N TRP A 307 2.90 15.46 8.02
CA TRP A 307 2.29 16.75 7.72
C TRP A 307 2.95 17.88 8.53
N ARG A 308 2.98 19.08 7.96
CA ARG A 308 3.39 20.27 8.69
C ARG A 308 2.26 20.73 9.58
N LEU A 309 2.38 20.54 10.90
CA LEU A 309 1.48 21.10 11.90
C LEU A 309 2.25 22.07 12.79
N GLU A 310 1.81 23.33 12.79
CA GLU A 310 2.38 24.43 13.58
C GLU A 310 1.21 25.19 14.23
N PRO A 311 1.33 25.63 15.48
CA PRO A 311 0.32 26.51 16.10
C PRO A 311 0.23 27.85 15.34
N LYS A 312 -0.92 28.50 15.36
CA LYS A 312 -1.05 29.89 14.89
C LYS A 312 -0.14 30.79 15.73
N ASP A 313 0.35 31.89 15.14
CA ASP A 313 1.31 32.78 15.83
C ASP A 313 0.72 33.35 17.13
N GLU A 314 -0.57 33.68 17.14
CA GLU A 314 -1.33 34.14 18.31
C GLU A 314 -1.53 33.05 19.38
N ASP A 315 -1.51 31.78 19.01
CA ASP A 315 -1.75 30.63 19.90
C ASP A 315 -0.44 29.98 20.42
N LEU A 316 0.73 30.44 19.96
CA LEU A 316 2.01 29.81 20.30
C LEU A 316 2.28 29.74 21.80
N GLU A 317 2.00 30.81 22.54
CA GLU A 317 2.19 30.84 23.99
C GLU A 317 1.22 29.89 24.72
N ALA A 318 -0.02 29.78 24.26
CA ALA A 318 -0.99 28.83 24.79
C ALA A 318 -0.53 27.38 24.56
N TYR A 319 -0.04 27.10 23.34
CA TYR A 319 0.54 25.79 23.01
C TYR A 319 1.71 25.44 23.93
N LEU A 320 2.63 26.37 24.17
CA LEU A 320 3.80 26.14 25.04
C LEU A 320 3.41 25.95 26.51
N ARG A 321 2.26 26.46 26.96
CA ARG A 321 1.70 26.16 28.27
C ARG A 321 1.01 24.79 28.35
N GLY A 322 0.88 24.06 27.22
CA GLY A 322 0.23 22.75 27.13
C GLY A 322 -1.28 22.83 26.89
N GLU A 323 -1.81 23.98 26.47
CA GLU A 323 -3.20 24.15 26.05
C GLU A 323 -3.39 23.59 24.63
N LEU A 324 -4.57 23.03 24.35
CA LEU A 324 -4.92 22.56 23.03
C LEU A 324 -5.25 23.72 22.09
N VAL A 325 -4.50 23.83 20.99
CA VAL A 325 -4.68 24.89 19.99
C VAL A 325 -5.00 24.31 18.61
N GLU A 326 -5.56 25.12 17.73
CA GLU A 326 -5.74 24.76 16.32
C GLU A 326 -4.45 24.97 15.55
N PRO A 327 -4.09 24.07 14.59
CA PRO A 327 -2.96 24.31 13.72
C PRO A 327 -3.23 25.43 12.71
N LYS A 328 -2.17 26.05 12.19
CA LYS A 328 -2.26 27.04 11.07
C LYS A 328 -3.00 26.46 9.86
N LYS A 329 -2.72 25.17 9.54
CA LYS A 329 -3.35 24.43 8.45
C LYS A 329 -3.71 23.04 8.96
N PRO A 330 -5.00 22.72 9.12
CA PRO A 330 -5.44 21.37 9.47
C PRO A 330 -5.27 20.44 8.28
N ILE A 331 -5.22 19.12 8.58
CA ILE A 331 -5.24 18.04 7.59
C ILE A 331 -6.71 17.79 7.23
N VAL A 332 -7.08 18.01 5.97
CA VAL A 332 -8.48 17.90 5.53
C VAL A 332 -8.59 16.89 4.41
N TYR A 333 -9.46 15.89 4.60
CA TYR A 333 -9.84 14.94 3.56
C TYR A 333 -11.21 15.24 2.99
N TYR A 334 -11.37 14.99 1.70
CA TYR A 334 -12.66 15.04 1.03
C TYR A 334 -13.08 13.64 0.58
N ILE A 335 -14.36 13.31 0.78
CA ILE A 335 -14.93 12.04 0.34
C ILE A 335 -15.34 12.15 -1.12
N ASP A 336 -14.88 11.24 -1.96
CA ASP A 336 -15.23 11.15 -3.37
C ASP A 336 -16.76 11.07 -3.52
N PRO A 337 -17.41 11.93 -4.33
CA PRO A 337 -18.85 11.88 -4.57
C PRO A 337 -19.33 10.55 -5.20
N ALA A 338 -18.43 9.75 -5.80
CA ALA A 338 -18.75 8.40 -6.24
C ALA A 338 -19.00 7.41 -5.09
N THR A 339 -18.60 7.76 -3.86
CA THR A 339 -18.85 6.94 -2.67
C THR A 339 -20.36 6.80 -2.41
N PRO A 340 -20.92 5.58 -2.27
CA PRO A 340 -22.31 5.39 -1.87
C PRO A 340 -22.64 6.14 -0.58
N LYS A 341 -23.78 6.84 -0.56
CA LYS A 341 -24.12 7.80 0.51
C LYS A 341 -24.10 7.18 1.91
N GLN A 342 -24.56 5.93 2.05
CA GLN A 342 -24.59 5.23 3.34
C GLN A 342 -23.21 5.01 3.95
N TRP A 343 -22.14 4.95 3.13
CA TRP A 343 -20.77 4.68 3.63
C TRP A 343 -19.96 5.94 3.95
N ARG A 344 -20.36 7.13 3.45
CA ARG A 344 -19.62 8.38 3.62
C ARG A 344 -19.38 8.73 5.08
N LYS A 345 -20.44 8.63 5.92
CA LYS A 345 -20.35 8.94 7.36
C LYS A 345 -19.29 8.11 8.10
N TYR A 346 -19.11 6.83 7.71
CA TYR A 346 -18.15 5.94 8.36
C TYR A 346 -16.72 6.20 7.90
N LEU A 347 -16.50 6.54 6.63
CA LEU A 347 -15.20 7.01 6.15
C LEU A 347 -14.79 8.31 6.86
N ILE A 348 -15.71 9.26 7.02
CA ILE A 348 -15.49 10.50 7.77
C ILE A 348 -15.13 10.20 9.23
N GLN A 349 -15.87 9.31 9.88
CA GLN A 349 -15.59 8.90 11.26
C GLN A 349 -14.18 8.31 11.39
N GLY A 350 -13.75 7.45 10.44
CA GLY A 350 -12.40 6.85 10.46
C GLY A 350 -11.29 7.89 10.38
N VAL A 351 -11.47 8.96 9.60
CA VAL A 351 -10.54 10.11 9.59
C VAL A 351 -10.57 10.84 10.94
N ASN A 352 -11.78 11.14 11.43
CA ASN A 352 -11.96 11.95 12.66
C ASN A 352 -11.50 11.23 13.92
N ASP A 353 -11.42 9.91 13.92
CA ASP A 353 -10.91 9.11 15.05
C ASP A 353 -9.48 9.49 15.46
N TRP A 354 -8.67 10.02 14.51
CA TRP A 354 -7.31 10.48 14.77
C TRP A 354 -7.22 11.79 15.57
N GLN A 355 -8.31 12.55 15.73
CA GLN A 355 -8.28 13.83 16.46
C GLN A 355 -7.71 13.66 17.87
N LYS A 356 -8.14 12.62 18.60
CA LYS A 356 -7.65 12.35 19.95
C LYS A 356 -6.14 12.09 20.01
N ALA A 357 -5.55 11.50 18.95
CA ALA A 357 -4.12 11.28 18.87
C ALA A 357 -3.37 12.62 18.68
N PHE A 358 -3.91 13.53 17.88
CA PHE A 358 -3.34 14.87 17.68
C PHE A 358 -3.45 15.75 18.94
N GLU A 359 -4.46 15.56 19.78
CA GLU A 359 -4.55 16.22 21.10
C GLU A 359 -3.35 15.88 22.00
N LYS A 360 -2.79 14.65 21.88
CA LYS A 360 -1.55 14.30 22.59
C LYS A 360 -0.32 15.08 22.10
N ALA A 361 -0.36 15.61 20.89
CA ALA A 361 0.66 16.50 20.33
C ALA A 361 0.35 18.00 20.58
N GLY A 362 -0.75 18.32 21.27
CA GLY A 362 -1.16 19.68 21.60
C GLY A 362 -2.12 20.34 20.60
N PHE A 363 -2.65 19.60 19.62
CA PHE A 363 -3.50 20.15 18.59
C PHE A 363 -4.95 19.63 18.66
N LYS A 364 -5.93 20.51 18.73
CA LYS A 364 -7.35 20.22 18.52
C LYS A 364 -7.74 20.53 17.07
N ASN A 365 -8.77 19.86 16.56
CA ASN A 365 -9.26 20.04 15.19
C ASN A 365 -8.15 19.90 14.11
N ALA A 366 -7.11 19.10 14.39
CA ALA A 366 -5.93 18.97 13.53
C ALA A 366 -6.21 18.17 12.25
N ILE A 367 -7.17 17.24 12.30
CA ILE A 367 -7.56 16.39 11.17
C ILE A 367 -9.07 16.19 11.15
N TYR A 368 -9.67 16.26 9.96
CA TYR A 368 -11.07 15.92 9.75
C TYR A 368 -11.38 15.63 8.27
N ALA A 369 -12.53 15.01 8.02
CA ALA A 369 -13.01 14.81 6.67
C ALA A 369 -14.34 15.51 6.42
N LEU A 370 -14.55 15.90 5.15
CA LEU A 370 -15.75 16.57 4.64
C LEU A 370 -16.26 15.81 3.40
N GLU A 371 -17.55 15.88 3.15
CA GLU A 371 -18.05 15.51 1.84
C GLU A 371 -17.58 16.52 0.79
N TRP A 372 -17.32 16.04 -0.45
CA TRP A 372 -17.04 16.94 -1.57
C TRP A 372 -18.22 17.87 -1.79
N PRO A 373 -18.00 19.20 -1.94
CA PRO A 373 -19.09 20.17 -2.08
C PRO A 373 -20.00 19.83 -3.27
N GLU A 374 -21.30 19.79 -3.02
CA GLU A 374 -22.28 19.67 -4.10
C GLU A 374 -22.41 21.03 -4.81
N GLY A 375 -22.29 21.01 -6.13
CA GLY A 375 -22.42 22.19 -6.98
C GLY A 375 -21.22 22.40 -7.91
N LYS A 376 -21.38 23.34 -8.84
CA LYS A 376 -20.32 23.66 -9.80
C LYS A 376 -19.42 24.77 -9.21
N ASP A 377 -18.71 24.50 -8.13
CA ASP A 377 -17.56 25.34 -7.80
C ASP A 377 -16.46 25.06 -8.81
N SER A 378 -16.33 25.95 -9.81
CA SER A 378 -15.32 25.82 -10.87
C SER A 378 -13.89 25.99 -10.35
N THR A 379 -13.71 26.35 -9.08
CA THR A 379 -12.39 26.54 -8.45
C THR A 379 -11.85 25.27 -7.80
N MET A 380 -12.69 24.26 -7.59
CA MET A 380 -12.30 22.96 -7.03
C MET A 380 -12.23 21.86 -8.09
N SER A 381 -11.27 20.96 -7.97
CA SER A 381 -11.10 19.76 -8.81
C SER A 381 -10.57 18.62 -7.96
N MET A 382 -11.09 17.43 -8.17
CA MET A 382 -10.63 16.21 -7.45
C MET A 382 -9.21 15.79 -7.86
N GLU A 383 -8.70 16.29 -8.96
CA GLU A 383 -7.31 16.10 -9.40
C GLU A 383 -6.38 17.23 -8.91
N ASP A 384 -6.90 18.21 -8.18
CA ASP A 384 -6.11 19.32 -7.65
C ASP A 384 -5.36 18.89 -6.39
N ALA A 385 -4.04 18.86 -6.46
CA ALA A 385 -3.13 18.45 -5.39
C ALA A 385 -3.24 19.26 -4.07
N ARG A 386 -4.05 20.33 -4.05
CA ARG A 386 -4.36 21.03 -2.79
C ARG A 386 -5.34 20.28 -1.89
N TYR A 387 -6.03 19.28 -2.43
CA TYR A 387 -7.09 18.55 -1.73
C TYR A 387 -6.74 17.07 -1.57
N SER A 388 -6.60 16.62 -0.35
CA SER A 388 -6.51 15.19 -0.07
C SER A 388 -7.88 14.53 -0.16
N MET A 389 -7.91 13.31 -0.69
CA MET A 389 -9.15 12.61 -1.06
C MET A 389 -9.19 11.18 -0.53
N ILE A 390 -10.39 10.69 -0.19
CA ILE A 390 -10.68 9.26 -0.18
C ILE A 390 -11.40 8.95 -1.49
N ARG A 391 -10.68 8.33 -2.45
CA ARG A 391 -11.16 7.99 -3.79
C ARG A 391 -11.88 6.65 -3.75
N TYR A 392 -13.10 6.60 -4.31
CA TYR A 392 -13.90 5.38 -4.34
C TYR A 392 -13.76 4.66 -5.70
N LEU A 393 -13.19 3.46 -5.68
CA LEU A 393 -12.81 2.71 -6.87
C LEU A 393 -13.74 1.50 -7.06
N ALA A 394 -14.35 1.38 -8.24
CA ALA A 394 -15.18 0.24 -8.62
C ALA A 394 -14.30 -0.98 -8.96
N SER A 395 -13.68 -1.55 -7.95
CA SER A 395 -12.72 -2.64 -8.04
C SER A 395 -13.28 -3.94 -7.45
N PRO A 396 -13.06 -5.10 -8.12
CA PRO A 396 -13.33 -6.41 -7.52
C PRO A 396 -12.22 -6.86 -6.54
N ILE A 397 -11.12 -6.12 -6.45
CA ILE A 397 -10.01 -6.43 -5.54
C ILE A 397 -10.42 -6.12 -4.11
N GLU A 398 -10.13 -7.04 -3.21
CA GLU A 398 -10.39 -6.95 -1.77
C GLU A 398 -9.26 -6.19 -1.08
N ASN A 399 -9.19 -4.86 -1.25
CA ASN A 399 -8.11 -4.03 -0.70
C ASN A 399 -8.57 -2.58 -0.47
N ALA A 400 -7.74 -1.84 0.27
CA ALA A 400 -7.63 -0.38 0.33
C ALA A 400 -6.16 -0.04 0.56
N TYR A 401 -5.72 1.17 0.22
CA TYR A 401 -4.38 1.64 0.61
C TYR A 401 -4.31 3.16 0.68
N GLY A 402 -3.52 3.65 1.65
CA GLY A 402 -3.34 5.07 1.94
C GLY A 402 -1.95 5.57 1.56
N PRO A 403 -1.69 5.94 0.29
CA PRO A 403 -0.44 6.56 -0.11
C PRO A 403 -0.38 8.03 0.29
N HIS A 404 0.82 8.59 0.35
CA HIS A 404 1.03 10.02 0.49
C HIS A 404 2.15 10.51 -0.42
N VAL A 405 2.03 11.74 -0.89
CA VAL A 405 3.04 12.45 -1.68
C VAL A 405 3.78 13.39 -0.76
N SER A 406 5.11 13.32 -0.73
CA SER A 406 5.92 14.12 0.17
C SER A 406 7.02 14.92 -0.54
N ASP A 407 7.40 16.03 0.07
CA ASP A 407 8.59 16.80 -0.34
C ASP A 407 9.84 15.95 -0.08
N PRO A 408 10.57 15.53 -1.11
CA PRO A 408 11.72 14.63 -0.95
C PRO A 408 12.89 15.27 -0.22
N ARG A 409 12.88 16.60 -0.05
CA ARG A 409 13.93 17.35 0.69
C ARG A 409 13.75 17.25 2.21
N THR A 410 12.48 17.10 2.68
CA THR A 410 12.14 17.25 4.11
C THR A 410 11.25 16.17 4.68
N GLY A 411 10.55 15.41 3.84
CA GLY A 411 9.49 14.50 4.25
C GLY A 411 8.17 15.20 4.59
N GLU A 412 7.98 16.48 4.25
CA GLU A 412 6.68 17.13 4.43
C GLU A 412 5.63 16.49 3.50
N ILE A 413 4.58 15.91 4.08
CA ILE A 413 3.47 15.38 3.30
C ILE A 413 2.67 16.55 2.72
N LEU A 414 2.46 16.54 1.40
CA LEU A 414 1.82 17.62 0.66
C LEU A 414 0.36 17.31 0.33
N GLU A 415 0.10 16.06 -0.04
CA GLU A 415 -1.24 15.53 -0.33
C GLU A 415 -1.32 14.02 -0.09
N SER A 416 -2.55 13.49 -0.07
CA SER A 416 -2.81 12.06 -0.05
C SER A 416 -4.11 11.72 -0.77
N HIS A 417 -4.09 10.69 -1.62
CA HIS A 417 -5.27 10.11 -2.25
C HIS A 417 -5.42 8.66 -1.80
N ILE A 418 -6.21 8.43 -0.74
CA ILE A 418 -6.55 7.08 -0.27
C ILE A 418 -7.38 6.39 -1.33
N CYS A 419 -6.95 5.21 -1.77
CA CYS A 419 -7.64 4.38 -2.75
C CYS A 419 -8.53 3.37 -2.04
N TRP A 420 -9.85 3.61 -2.09
CA TRP A 420 -10.87 2.76 -1.46
C TRP A 420 -11.52 1.85 -2.48
N TYR A 421 -11.24 0.56 -2.45
CA TYR A 421 -11.82 -0.40 -3.37
C TYR A 421 -13.20 -0.87 -2.89
N HIS A 422 -14.17 -0.90 -3.79
CA HIS A 422 -15.55 -1.32 -3.45
C HIS A 422 -15.57 -2.68 -2.75
N ASN A 423 -14.77 -3.63 -3.21
CA ASN A 423 -14.79 -5.00 -2.71
C ASN A 423 -14.03 -5.22 -1.39
N VAL A 424 -13.48 -4.18 -0.78
CA VAL A 424 -12.94 -4.27 0.59
C VAL A 424 -14.02 -4.73 1.58
N MET A 425 -15.29 -4.46 1.28
CA MET A 425 -16.42 -4.92 2.09
C MET A 425 -16.51 -6.44 2.16
N SER A 426 -16.20 -7.17 1.07
CA SER A 426 -16.13 -8.64 1.08
C SER A 426 -15.01 -9.12 2.02
N LEU A 427 -13.86 -8.47 1.96
CA LEU A 427 -12.71 -8.83 2.79
C LEU A 427 -13.02 -8.69 4.29
N VAL A 428 -13.54 -7.52 4.70
CA VAL A 428 -13.84 -7.27 6.12
C VAL A 428 -15.01 -8.09 6.62
N HIS A 429 -15.98 -8.41 5.74
CA HIS A 429 -17.05 -9.35 6.04
C HIS A 429 -16.49 -10.72 6.40
N ASP A 430 -15.65 -11.28 5.52
CA ASP A 430 -15.11 -12.62 5.71
C ASP A 430 -14.23 -12.71 6.96
N TRP A 431 -13.39 -11.69 7.20
CA TRP A 431 -12.60 -11.62 8.43
C TRP A 431 -13.47 -11.57 9.69
N TYR A 432 -14.49 -10.71 9.70
CA TYR A 432 -15.35 -10.57 10.86
C TYR A 432 -16.16 -11.84 11.11
N MET A 433 -16.70 -12.45 10.05
CA MET A 433 -17.42 -13.69 10.18
C MET A 433 -16.54 -14.81 10.75
N VAL A 434 -15.31 -14.99 10.26
CA VAL A 434 -14.41 -16.07 10.67
C VAL A 434 -13.77 -15.83 12.04
N GLN A 435 -13.62 -14.57 12.48
CA GLN A 435 -12.94 -14.27 13.74
C GLN A 435 -13.89 -13.92 14.88
N ALA A 436 -15.13 -13.56 14.59
CA ALA A 436 -16.07 -13.03 15.58
C ALA A 436 -17.41 -13.75 15.63
N SER A 437 -17.80 -14.59 14.67
CA SER A 437 -19.16 -15.17 14.66
C SER A 437 -19.42 -16.14 15.82
N SER A 438 -18.39 -16.69 16.45
CA SER A 438 -18.56 -17.47 17.69
C SER A 438 -19.04 -16.61 18.86
N ILE A 439 -18.69 -15.30 18.88
CA ILE A 439 -18.88 -14.39 20.01
C ILE A 439 -19.89 -13.27 19.72
N ASP A 440 -20.02 -12.83 18.45
CA ASP A 440 -20.98 -11.81 18.02
C ASP A 440 -22.03 -12.41 17.08
N GLU A 441 -23.30 -12.37 17.48
CA GLU A 441 -24.41 -12.87 16.67
C GLU A 441 -24.63 -12.06 15.38
N ALA A 442 -24.27 -10.77 15.38
CA ALA A 442 -24.39 -9.91 14.22
C ALA A 442 -23.48 -10.37 13.05
N ALA A 443 -22.39 -11.11 13.36
CA ALA A 443 -21.47 -11.69 12.37
C ALA A 443 -22.02 -12.95 11.65
N ARG A 444 -23.17 -13.52 12.08
CA ARG A 444 -23.70 -14.83 11.64
C ARG A 444 -24.61 -14.74 10.40
N LYS A 445 -24.25 -13.94 9.40
CA LYS A 445 -25.03 -13.76 8.16
C LYS A 445 -24.16 -13.26 7.01
N MET A 446 -24.56 -13.54 5.78
CA MET A 446 -23.80 -13.18 4.58
C MET A 446 -23.95 -11.70 4.17
N ASN A 447 -24.97 -11.02 4.65
CA ASN A 447 -25.20 -9.60 4.39
C ASN A 447 -25.36 -8.86 5.72
N TYR A 448 -24.38 -8.05 6.09
CA TYR A 448 -24.46 -7.22 7.28
C TYR A 448 -25.40 -6.03 7.09
N ASP A 449 -26.01 -5.56 8.17
CA ASP A 449 -26.71 -4.29 8.16
C ASP A 449 -25.74 -3.12 7.96
N GLU A 450 -26.30 -1.94 7.67
CA GLU A 450 -25.53 -0.74 7.39
C GLU A 450 -24.60 -0.36 8.56
N GLU A 451 -25.07 -0.54 9.81
CA GLU A 451 -24.28 -0.14 10.97
C GLU A 451 -23.05 -1.03 11.15
N LEU A 452 -23.22 -2.36 11.16
CA LEU A 452 -22.09 -3.27 11.30
C LEU A 452 -21.08 -3.13 10.15
N MET A 453 -21.55 -3.14 8.88
CA MET A 453 -20.67 -2.94 7.73
C MET A 453 -20.00 -1.57 7.79
N GLY A 454 -20.72 -0.56 8.24
CA GLY A 454 -20.20 0.80 8.41
C GLY A 454 -19.09 0.86 9.46
N GLN A 455 -19.20 0.19 10.59
CA GLN A 455 -18.13 0.13 11.60
C GLN A 455 -16.89 -0.63 11.08
N LEU A 456 -17.08 -1.66 10.25
CA LEU A 456 -15.97 -2.34 9.56
C LEU A 456 -15.27 -1.41 8.55
N ILE A 457 -16.03 -0.60 7.80
CA ILE A 457 -15.50 0.44 6.91
C ILE A 457 -14.73 1.50 7.70
N ARG A 458 -15.26 1.97 8.84
CA ARG A 458 -14.60 2.93 9.74
C ARG A 458 -13.26 2.40 10.22
N PHE A 459 -13.20 1.14 10.63
CA PHE A 459 -11.96 0.48 11.06
C PHE A 459 -10.89 0.57 9.98
N VAL A 460 -11.19 0.13 8.75
CA VAL A 460 -10.23 0.19 7.63
C VAL A 460 -9.87 1.65 7.29
N SER A 461 -10.86 2.56 7.29
CA SER A 461 -10.60 3.99 7.05
C SER A 461 -9.62 4.57 8.07
N SER A 462 -9.76 4.25 9.36
CA SER A 462 -8.81 4.70 10.39
C SER A 462 -7.41 4.16 10.14
N HIS A 463 -7.28 2.90 9.69
CA HIS A 463 -5.99 2.28 9.37
C HIS A 463 -5.31 2.97 8.17
N GLU A 464 -6.02 3.13 7.05
CA GLU A 464 -5.46 3.76 5.84
C GLU A 464 -5.06 5.22 6.08
N VAL A 465 -5.85 5.95 6.88
CA VAL A 465 -5.48 7.31 7.29
C VAL A 465 -4.17 7.31 8.08
N GLY A 466 -3.92 6.33 8.94
CA GLY A 466 -2.65 6.20 9.65
C GLY A 466 -1.43 6.20 8.73
N HIS A 467 -1.49 5.49 7.60
CA HIS A 467 -0.43 5.52 6.60
C HIS A 467 -0.22 6.92 6.00
N THR A 468 -1.28 7.65 5.78
CA THR A 468 -1.21 9.01 5.24
C THR A 468 -0.73 10.05 6.25
N LEU A 469 -0.61 9.66 7.52
CA LEU A 469 0.04 10.44 8.58
C LEU A 469 1.53 10.09 8.73
N GLY A 470 2.06 9.27 7.84
CA GLY A 470 3.45 8.82 7.84
C GLY A 470 3.71 7.52 8.62
N LEU A 471 2.69 6.89 9.22
CA LEU A 471 2.87 5.72 10.06
C LEU A 471 3.00 4.43 9.24
N ARG A 472 3.96 3.58 9.63
CA ARG A 472 4.14 2.22 9.11
C ARG A 472 3.36 1.22 9.97
N HIS A 473 3.19 0.00 9.46
CA HIS A 473 2.60 -1.08 10.23
C HIS A 473 3.34 -1.37 11.52
N ASN A 474 2.58 -1.64 12.59
CA ASN A 474 3.08 -2.09 13.88
C ASN A 474 2.63 -3.52 14.19
N PHE A 475 3.13 -4.53 13.43
CA PHE A 475 2.74 -5.93 13.57
C PHE A 475 3.12 -6.56 14.91
N GLY A 476 3.91 -5.86 15.72
CA GLY A 476 4.29 -6.34 17.04
C GLY A 476 3.39 -5.83 18.18
N ALA A 477 2.46 -4.91 17.91
CA ALA A 477 1.68 -4.26 18.95
C ALA A 477 0.83 -5.25 19.76
N SER A 478 0.10 -6.15 19.11
CA SER A 478 -0.75 -7.16 19.76
C SER A 478 0.03 -8.11 20.67
N SER A 479 1.31 -8.39 20.35
CA SER A 479 2.17 -9.26 21.19
C SER A 479 2.51 -8.68 22.57
N THR A 480 2.21 -7.40 22.79
CA THR A 480 2.42 -6.74 24.10
C THR A 480 1.24 -6.91 25.06
N VAL A 481 0.17 -7.54 24.59
CA VAL A 481 -1.05 -7.78 25.38
C VAL A 481 -1.05 -9.22 25.92
N PRO A 482 -1.15 -9.45 27.22
CA PRO A 482 -1.33 -10.80 27.75
C PRO A 482 -2.59 -11.47 27.21
N VAL A 483 -2.49 -12.73 26.77
CA VAL A 483 -3.62 -13.47 26.18
C VAL A 483 -4.82 -13.53 27.11
N GLU A 484 -4.61 -13.65 28.43
CA GLU A 484 -5.66 -13.68 29.43
C GLU A 484 -6.49 -12.38 29.46
N ASN A 485 -5.87 -11.25 29.15
CA ASN A 485 -6.57 -9.95 29.09
C ASN A 485 -7.52 -9.86 27.90
N LEU A 486 -7.23 -10.58 26.82
CA LEU A 486 -8.10 -10.63 25.63
C LEU A 486 -9.46 -11.30 25.92
N ARG A 487 -9.54 -12.10 26.99
CA ARG A 487 -10.75 -12.74 27.50
C ARG A 487 -11.37 -12.03 28.69
N ASN A 488 -10.73 -10.99 29.20
CA ASN A 488 -11.25 -10.18 30.30
C ASN A 488 -12.07 -9.02 29.75
N LYS A 489 -13.39 -9.12 29.82
CA LYS A 489 -14.32 -8.11 29.29
C LYS A 489 -13.97 -6.69 29.74
N ALA A 490 -13.84 -6.46 31.04
CA ALA A 490 -13.59 -5.13 31.60
C ALA A 490 -12.26 -4.54 31.12
N TRP A 491 -11.25 -5.38 30.98
CA TRP A 491 -9.95 -4.94 30.50
C TRP A 491 -9.95 -4.66 28.98
N VAL A 492 -10.44 -5.62 28.14
CA VAL A 492 -10.33 -5.48 26.68
C VAL A 492 -11.26 -4.41 26.13
N GLU A 493 -12.42 -4.19 26.74
CA GLU A 493 -13.31 -3.06 26.37
C GLU A 493 -12.71 -1.71 26.77
N ALA A 494 -11.92 -1.63 27.85
CA ALA A 494 -11.22 -0.40 28.25
C ALA A 494 -9.98 -0.13 27.39
N TYR A 495 -9.12 -1.13 27.18
CA TYR A 495 -7.78 -0.96 26.62
C TYR A 495 -7.61 -1.47 25.16
N GLY A 496 -8.62 -2.16 24.58
CA GLY A 496 -8.54 -2.80 23.26
C GLY A 496 -7.63 -4.04 23.25
N HIS A 497 -7.82 -4.87 22.25
CA HIS A 497 -7.03 -6.11 22.06
C HIS A 497 -5.66 -5.87 21.43
N THR A 498 -5.40 -4.71 20.89
CA THR A 498 -4.11 -4.24 20.40
C THR A 498 -3.88 -2.77 20.76
N PRO A 499 -2.63 -2.35 21.03
CA PRO A 499 -2.30 -0.93 21.26
C PRO A 499 -2.30 -0.06 20.00
N SER A 500 -2.46 -0.62 18.80
CA SER A 500 -2.33 0.14 17.54
C SER A 500 -3.33 -0.29 16.49
N ILE A 501 -3.94 0.72 15.82
CA ILE A 501 -4.73 0.50 14.60
C ILE A 501 -3.84 0.10 13.41
N MET A 502 -2.54 0.42 13.47
CA MET A 502 -1.57 0.05 12.44
C MET A 502 -1.06 -1.40 12.58
N ASP A 503 -1.57 -2.15 13.54
CA ASP A 503 -1.40 -3.58 13.67
C ASP A 503 -2.43 -4.32 12.80
N TYR A 504 -2.04 -5.37 12.11
CA TYR A 504 -2.98 -6.26 11.45
C TYR A 504 -3.57 -7.29 12.41
N ALA A 505 -3.92 -6.85 13.63
CA ALA A 505 -4.54 -7.70 14.64
C ALA A 505 -5.93 -8.22 14.25
N ARG A 506 -6.62 -7.51 13.35
CA ARG A 506 -8.00 -7.79 12.92
C ARG A 506 -8.95 -7.76 14.13
N PHE A 507 -9.70 -8.85 14.38
CA PHE A 507 -10.69 -8.91 15.45
C PHE A 507 -10.25 -9.84 16.56
N ASN A 508 -10.78 -9.63 17.77
CA ASN A 508 -10.41 -10.43 18.95
C ASN A 508 -10.95 -11.88 18.87
N TYR A 509 -10.27 -12.72 18.10
CA TYR A 509 -10.60 -14.15 17.93
C TYR A 509 -10.27 -15.02 19.15
N VAL A 510 -9.61 -14.46 20.16
CA VAL A 510 -9.26 -15.17 21.41
C VAL A 510 -10.45 -15.22 22.36
N ALA A 511 -11.30 -14.20 22.34
CA ALA A 511 -12.53 -14.14 23.14
C ALA A 511 -13.39 -15.38 22.90
N GLN A 512 -14.10 -15.84 23.95
CA GLN A 512 -14.99 -16.98 23.90
C GLN A 512 -16.44 -16.53 24.19
N PRO A 513 -17.47 -17.27 23.78
CA PRO A 513 -18.88 -16.90 24.01
C PRO A 513 -19.21 -16.61 25.47
N GLU A 514 -18.60 -17.35 26.40
CA GLU A 514 -18.81 -17.21 27.84
C GLU A 514 -18.19 -15.93 28.43
N ASP A 515 -17.28 -15.28 27.73
CA ASP A 515 -16.62 -14.05 28.19
C ASP A 515 -17.54 -12.81 28.07
N GLY A 516 -18.56 -12.88 27.20
CA GLY A 516 -19.58 -11.83 27.05
C GLY A 516 -19.03 -10.49 26.57
N ILE A 517 -17.93 -10.51 25.81
CA ILE A 517 -17.24 -9.32 25.29
C ILE A 517 -18.08 -8.67 24.18
N SER A 518 -18.28 -7.36 24.25
CA SER A 518 -19.00 -6.59 23.23
C SER A 518 -18.11 -6.21 22.04
N GLN A 519 -18.70 -5.61 21.02
CA GLN A 519 -17.97 -5.13 19.85
C GLN A 519 -16.82 -4.18 20.21
N GLU A 520 -16.92 -3.42 21.31
CA GLU A 520 -15.84 -2.56 21.81
C GLU A 520 -14.55 -3.32 22.15
N GLY A 521 -14.66 -4.57 22.61
CA GLY A 521 -13.51 -5.44 22.89
C GLY A 521 -13.13 -6.36 21.72
N ILE A 522 -13.93 -6.39 20.63
CA ILE A 522 -13.69 -7.19 19.43
C ILE A 522 -12.99 -6.37 18.36
N PHE A 523 -13.39 -5.10 18.14
CA PHE A 523 -12.87 -4.24 17.08
C PHE A 523 -11.53 -3.59 17.46
N PRO A 524 -10.57 -3.49 16.50
CA PRO A 524 -9.38 -2.67 16.71
C PRO A 524 -9.75 -1.18 16.62
N ARG A 525 -8.94 -0.35 17.25
CA ARG A 525 -9.12 1.11 17.29
C ARG A 525 -7.79 1.83 17.44
N ILE A 526 -7.78 3.14 17.16
CA ILE A 526 -6.65 4.02 17.49
C ILE A 526 -6.45 3.96 19.00
N ASN A 527 -5.20 3.70 19.44
CA ASN A 527 -4.91 3.37 20.82
C ASN A 527 -3.52 3.88 21.26
N ASP A 528 -3.00 3.38 22.38
CA ASP A 528 -1.82 3.91 23.09
C ASP A 528 -0.61 4.15 22.20
N TYR A 529 -0.26 3.18 21.33
CA TYR A 529 0.88 3.35 20.42
C TYR A 529 0.61 4.42 19.38
N ASP A 530 -0.59 4.48 18.82
CA ASP A 530 -0.94 5.46 17.79
C ASP A 530 -0.91 6.88 18.35
N GLU A 531 -1.48 7.07 19.55
CA GLU A 531 -1.42 8.34 20.30
C GLU A 531 0.02 8.75 20.62
N TRP A 532 0.85 7.78 20.97
CA TRP A 532 2.27 7.97 21.22
C TRP A 532 3.02 8.35 19.93
N ALA A 533 2.82 7.62 18.85
CA ALA A 533 3.49 7.86 17.58
C ALA A 533 3.16 9.26 17.02
N ILE A 534 1.88 9.67 17.09
CA ILE A 534 1.47 11.04 16.72
C ILE A 534 2.10 12.08 17.64
N ARG A 535 2.10 11.87 18.95
CA ARG A 535 2.79 12.77 19.87
C ARG A 535 4.27 12.92 19.49
N TRP A 536 4.98 11.82 19.27
CA TRP A 536 6.40 11.84 18.93
C TRP A 536 6.65 12.51 17.58
N GLY A 537 5.84 12.22 16.58
CA GLY A 537 5.99 12.73 15.22
C GLY A 537 5.56 14.19 15.03
N TYR A 538 4.60 14.69 15.82
CA TYR A 538 3.91 15.96 15.56
C TYR A 538 4.03 17.01 16.67
N THR A 539 4.61 16.71 17.85
CA THR A 539 4.90 17.77 18.84
C THR A 539 5.81 18.84 18.21
N TYR A 540 5.37 20.10 18.29
CA TYR A 540 6.07 21.24 17.73
C TYR A 540 7.00 21.88 18.74
N TYR A 541 8.25 22.18 18.30
CA TYR A 541 9.28 22.83 19.11
C TYR A 541 9.77 24.09 18.37
N PRO A 542 9.31 25.29 18.73
CA PRO A 542 9.59 26.51 17.96
C PRO A 542 11.06 26.95 18.00
N ASP A 543 11.79 26.62 19.07
CA ASP A 543 13.18 27.02 19.27
C ASP A 543 14.18 26.10 18.57
N ILE A 544 13.71 24.96 18.07
CA ILE A 544 14.57 23.96 17.42
C ILE A 544 14.59 24.19 15.92
N LYS A 545 15.80 24.42 15.39
CA LYS A 545 16.04 24.73 13.96
C LYS A 545 16.87 23.67 13.22
N ASN A 546 17.38 22.66 13.93
CA ASN A 546 18.17 21.60 13.32
C ASN A 546 17.69 20.23 13.84
N PRO A 547 17.82 19.16 13.02
CA PRO A 547 17.30 17.85 13.35
C PRO A 547 18.04 17.16 14.52
N GLN A 548 19.28 17.56 14.86
CA GLN A 548 20.03 16.99 15.96
C GLN A 548 19.46 17.42 17.32
N ASP A 549 19.14 18.72 17.47
CA ASP A 549 18.52 19.23 18.70
C ASP A 549 17.08 18.72 18.84
N ASP A 550 16.33 18.59 17.72
CA ASP A 550 15.00 17.96 17.70
C ASP A 550 15.08 16.51 18.20
N TYR A 551 16.05 15.74 17.71
CA TYR A 551 16.25 14.35 18.11
C TYR A 551 16.55 14.23 19.62
N ALA A 552 17.34 15.14 20.17
CA ALA A 552 17.65 15.13 21.59
C ALA A 552 16.38 15.34 22.45
N LYS A 553 15.49 16.27 22.02
CA LYS A 553 14.17 16.48 22.67
C LYS A 553 13.25 15.27 22.54
N LEU A 554 13.25 14.62 21.39
CA LEU A 554 12.45 13.44 21.14
C LEU A 554 12.94 12.21 21.93
N ASP A 555 14.25 12.09 22.14
CA ASP A 555 14.81 11.04 23.01
C ASP A 555 14.47 11.27 24.50
N GLU A 556 14.45 12.54 24.96
CA GLU A 556 13.89 12.89 26.28
C GLU A 556 12.40 12.52 26.38
N LEU A 557 11.61 12.85 25.35
CA LEU A 557 10.19 12.51 25.27
C LEU A 557 9.99 10.99 25.27
N TYR A 558 10.79 10.24 24.50
CA TYR A 558 10.77 8.79 24.47
C TYR A 558 11.02 8.20 25.87
N LYS A 559 12.09 8.62 26.53
CA LYS A 559 12.40 8.17 27.90
C LYS A 559 11.28 8.45 28.88
N LYS A 560 10.65 9.62 28.79
CA LYS A 560 9.56 10.02 29.68
C LYS A 560 8.31 9.13 29.56
N TYR A 561 7.94 8.72 28.36
CA TYR A 561 6.66 8.03 28.11
C TYR A 561 6.81 6.53 27.89
N TYR A 562 7.90 6.08 27.29
CA TYR A 562 8.11 4.68 26.97
C TYR A 562 8.58 3.84 28.16
N ASP A 563 9.36 4.41 29.08
CA ASP A 563 9.92 3.66 30.21
C ASP A 563 8.82 2.96 31.03
N GLY A 564 8.85 1.61 30.99
CA GLY A 564 7.91 0.74 31.70
C GLY A 564 6.55 0.55 31.02
N ASN A 565 6.29 1.12 29.84
CA ASN A 565 5.05 0.89 29.10
C ASN A 565 5.28 0.10 27.80
N PRO A 566 5.18 -1.25 27.84
CA PRO A 566 5.39 -2.09 26.66
C PRO A 566 4.38 -1.81 25.52
N ARG A 567 3.19 -1.27 25.84
CA ARG A 567 2.16 -0.96 24.84
C ARG A 567 2.56 0.13 23.85
N LEU A 568 3.65 0.88 24.13
CA LEU A 568 4.22 1.87 23.20
C LEU A 568 5.30 1.30 22.27
N TRP A 569 5.54 -0.02 22.33
CA TRP A 569 6.55 -0.66 21.50
C TRP A 569 6.13 -0.72 20.01
N TRP A 570 7.08 -0.39 19.15
CA TRP A 570 6.92 -0.60 17.70
C TRP A 570 7.64 -1.86 17.24
N GLY A 571 6.87 -2.80 16.74
CA GLY A 571 7.36 -4.03 16.15
C GLY A 571 7.31 -3.97 14.63
N ASP A 572 8.43 -3.58 13.97
CA ASP A 572 8.53 -3.53 12.52
C ASP A 572 8.32 -4.94 11.91
N GLY A 573 7.12 -5.19 11.40
CA GLY A 573 6.77 -6.44 10.76
C GLY A 573 7.16 -6.54 9.29
N GLU A 574 7.45 -5.41 8.63
CA GLU A 574 7.82 -5.39 7.21
C GLU A 574 9.31 -5.69 7.02
N GLY A 575 10.18 -5.00 7.77
CA GLY A 575 11.62 -5.18 7.67
C GLY A 575 12.18 -6.42 8.37
N LEU A 576 11.49 -6.93 9.39
CA LEU A 576 11.94 -8.05 10.24
C LEU A 576 10.97 -9.24 10.23
N ARG A 577 10.13 -9.33 9.21
CA ARG A 577 9.16 -10.43 9.06
C ARG A 577 9.88 -11.78 9.02
N GLY A 578 9.41 -12.72 9.85
CA GLY A 578 9.97 -14.05 9.96
C GLY A 578 11.21 -14.16 10.87
N VAL A 579 11.85 -13.05 11.24
CA VAL A 579 13.00 -13.04 12.17
C VAL A 579 12.54 -13.01 13.62
N ASP A 580 11.65 -12.08 13.97
CA ASP A 580 11.12 -11.91 15.33
C ASP A 580 9.69 -12.47 15.41
N PRO A 581 9.47 -13.55 16.15
CA PRO A 581 8.17 -14.21 16.24
C PRO A 581 7.07 -13.39 16.92
N ARG A 582 7.38 -12.22 17.50
CA ARG A 582 6.41 -11.28 18.07
C ARG A 582 5.79 -10.34 17.02
N ARG A 583 6.29 -10.36 15.76
CA ARG A 583 5.95 -9.40 14.70
C ARG A 583 5.24 -10.12 13.56
N GLN A 584 4.00 -10.49 13.81
CA GLN A 584 3.20 -11.25 12.86
C GLN A 584 1.93 -10.48 12.46
N THR A 585 1.30 -10.88 11.38
CA THR A 585 -0.01 -10.37 10.97
C THR A 585 -1.11 -11.28 11.50
N GLU A 586 -2.19 -10.71 11.99
CA GLU A 586 -3.40 -11.42 12.43
C GLU A 586 -3.17 -12.37 13.62
N ASP A 587 -2.05 -12.21 14.34
CA ASP A 587 -1.83 -12.85 15.63
C ASP A 587 -2.30 -11.94 16.77
N LEU A 588 -2.59 -12.55 17.91
CA LEU A 588 -3.00 -11.85 19.11
C LEU A 588 -2.29 -12.38 20.35
N GLY A 589 -1.96 -11.46 21.24
CA GLY A 589 -1.45 -11.77 22.56
C GLY A 589 0.03 -12.18 22.59
N ASP A 590 0.56 -12.27 23.80
CA ASP A 590 1.97 -12.60 24.07
C ASP A 590 2.31 -14.10 23.92
N ASP A 591 1.30 -14.96 23.73
CA ASP A 591 1.46 -16.41 23.60
C ASP A 591 0.62 -16.97 22.43
N ALA A 592 1.25 -17.15 21.27
CA ALA A 592 0.60 -17.65 20.04
C ALA A 592 0.01 -19.07 20.21
N MET A 593 0.57 -19.92 21.10
CA MET A 593 0.02 -21.26 21.37
C MET A 593 -1.30 -21.17 22.10
N LYS A 594 -1.39 -20.34 23.16
CA LYS A 594 -2.64 -20.12 23.89
C LYS A 594 -3.68 -19.43 23.01
N ALA A 595 -3.31 -18.38 22.32
CA ALA A 595 -4.21 -17.67 21.39
C ALA A 595 -4.73 -18.62 20.31
N GLY A 596 -3.86 -19.46 19.75
CA GLY A 596 -4.22 -20.48 18.77
C GLY A 596 -5.21 -21.53 19.32
N GLU A 597 -5.06 -21.98 20.57
CA GLU A 597 -6.04 -22.88 21.20
C GLU A 597 -7.45 -22.27 21.24
N TYR A 598 -7.57 -21.02 21.69
CA TYR A 598 -8.85 -20.32 21.77
C TYR A 598 -9.43 -20.07 20.35
N GLY A 599 -8.60 -19.65 19.40
CA GLY A 599 -9.02 -19.47 18.01
C GLY A 599 -9.53 -20.76 17.39
N ILE A 600 -8.83 -21.90 17.57
CA ILE A 600 -9.26 -23.23 17.08
C ILE A 600 -10.58 -23.65 17.73
N MET A 601 -10.81 -23.35 19.01
CA MET A 601 -12.09 -23.62 19.66
C MET A 601 -13.24 -22.87 18.97
N ASN A 602 -13.02 -21.61 18.59
CA ASN A 602 -14.00 -20.80 17.86
C ASN A 602 -14.22 -21.37 16.45
N LEU A 603 -13.17 -21.63 15.67
CA LEU A 603 -13.30 -22.19 14.32
C LEU A 603 -14.08 -23.52 14.28
N LYS A 604 -13.90 -24.38 15.28
CA LYS A 604 -14.69 -25.62 15.40
C LYS A 604 -16.17 -25.36 15.59
N ARG A 605 -16.55 -24.36 16.41
CA ARG A 605 -17.98 -23.96 16.61
C ARG A 605 -18.55 -23.35 15.31
N GLU A 606 -17.79 -22.50 14.69
CA GLU A 606 -18.17 -21.79 13.45
C GLU A 606 -18.42 -22.79 12.32
N LEU A 607 -17.47 -23.70 12.09
CA LEU A 607 -17.59 -24.70 11.03
C LEU A 607 -18.87 -25.54 11.19
N GLN A 608 -19.27 -25.89 12.43
CA GLN A 608 -20.50 -26.64 12.68
C GLN A 608 -21.79 -25.87 12.33
N ASN A 609 -21.76 -24.53 12.44
CA ASN A 609 -22.92 -23.67 12.26
C ASN A 609 -22.99 -23.01 10.88
N LEU A 610 -21.94 -23.15 10.04
CA LEU A 610 -21.88 -22.49 8.72
C LEU A 610 -23.11 -22.69 7.84
N PRO A 611 -23.73 -23.88 7.72
CA PRO A 611 -24.90 -24.06 6.85
C PRO A 611 -26.05 -23.13 7.21
N GLN A 612 -26.23 -22.82 8.50
CA GLN A 612 -27.24 -21.89 8.97
C GLN A 612 -26.85 -20.42 8.70
N TRP A 613 -25.60 -20.08 8.94
CA TRP A 613 -25.13 -18.69 8.87
C TRP A 613 -24.88 -18.19 7.45
N THR A 614 -24.57 -19.13 6.53
CA THR A 614 -24.28 -18.82 5.12
C THR A 614 -25.49 -18.99 4.22
N TYR A 615 -26.65 -19.44 4.77
CA TYR A 615 -27.84 -19.68 3.97
C TYR A 615 -28.42 -18.40 3.39
N GLU A 616 -28.54 -18.37 2.07
CA GLU A 616 -29.29 -17.35 1.34
C GLU A 616 -30.15 -18.02 0.27
N LYS A 617 -31.40 -17.56 0.13
CA LYS A 617 -32.37 -18.15 -0.84
C LYS A 617 -31.88 -18.08 -2.29
N THR A 618 -31.01 -17.10 -2.59
CA THR A 618 -30.44 -16.85 -3.93
C THR A 618 -29.20 -17.68 -4.21
N ASP A 619 -28.54 -18.20 -3.18
CA ASP A 619 -27.34 -19.06 -3.29
C ASP A 619 -27.76 -20.54 -3.44
N ILE A 620 -28.29 -20.88 -4.61
CA ILE A 620 -28.81 -22.21 -4.88
C ILE A 620 -27.77 -23.34 -4.97
N TYR A 621 -26.48 -22.99 -5.09
CA TYR A 621 -25.38 -23.94 -5.20
C TYR A 621 -24.46 -23.99 -3.96
N ASN A 622 -24.86 -23.31 -2.88
CA ASN A 622 -24.12 -23.22 -1.62
C ASN A 622 -22.67 -22.68 -1.82
N ASP A 623 -22.52 -21.68 -2.69
CA ASP A 623 -21.21 -21.06 -2.93
C ASP A 623 -20.72 -20.28 -1.70
N ASN A 624 -21.63 -19.64 -0.96
CA ASN A 624 -21.32 -19.01 0.32
C ASN A 624 -20.78 -20.00 1.35
N LEU A 625 -21.44 -21.17 1.49
CA LEU A 625 -20.97 -22.23 2.38
C LEU A 625 -19.55 -22.67 2.03
N ARG A 626 -19.28 -22.91 0.74
CA ARG A 626 -17.97 -23.32 0.26
C ARG A 626 -16.91 -22.25 0.51
N ARG A 627 -17.26 -20.99 0.22
CA ARG A 627 -16.37 -19.84 0.45
C ARG A 627 -15.99 -19.73 1.91
N MET A 628 -16.95 -19.70 2.82
CA MET A 628 -16.71 -19.53 4.24
C MET A 628 -16.01 -20.75 4.89
N ALA A 629 -16.31 -21.98 4.45
CA ALA A 629 -15.56 -23.15 4.88
C ALA A 629 -14.06 -23.04 4.51
N ASN A 630 -13.76 -22.57 3.29
CA ASN A 630 -12.39 -22.33 2.87
C ASN A 630 -11.71 -21.20 3.69
N GLN A 631 -12.43 -20.14 4.05
CA GLN A 631 -11.92 -19.09 4.93
C GLN A 631 -11.57 -19.62 6.32
N ILE A 632 -12.43 -20.46 6.93
CA ILE A 632 -12.13 -21.14 8.21
C ILE A 632 -10.89 -22.04 8.09
N HIS A 633 -10.77 -22.83 7.02
CA HIS A 633 -9.60 -23.67 6.80
C HIS A 633 -8.32 -22.84 6.65
N SER A 634 -8.41 -21.71 5.95
CA SER A 634 -7.30 -20.77 5.78
C SER A 634 -6.91 -20.12 7.10
N GLN A 635 -7.90 -19.74 7.92
CA GLN A 635 -7.66 -19.13 9.23
C GLN A 635 -7.00 -20.12 10.19
N PHE A 636 -7.42 -21.41 10.18
CA PHE A 636 -6.77 -22.45 10.95
C PHE A 636 -5.29 -22.59 10.54
N TYR A 637 -5.01 -22.64 9.24
CA TYR A 637 -3.64 -22.69 8.75
C TYR A 637 -2.82 -21.46 9.19
N ARG A 638 -3.41 -20.29 9.25
CA ARG A 638 -2.80 -19.04 9.75
C ARG A 638 -2.42 -19.17 11.23
N TYR A 639 -3.31 -19.71 12.09
CA TYR A 639 -2.98 -19.96 13.49
C TYR A 639 -1.82 -20.96 13.65
N LEU A 640 -1.76 -22.00 12.84
CA LEU A 640 -0.60 -22.90 12.81
C LEU A 640 0.69 -22.15 12.43
N GLY A 641 0.61 -21.25 11.44
CA GLY A 641 1.72 -20.40 11.02
C GLY A 641 2.26 -19.52 12.14
N HIS A 642 1.36 -18.87 12.91
CA HIS A 642 1.75 -18.07 14.07
C HIS A 642 2.55 -18.89 15.09
N VAL A 643 2.15 -20.12 15.33
CA VAL A 643 2.86 -21.02 16.24
C VAL A 643 4.18 -21.51 15.65
N ILE A 644 4.22 -21.90 14.38
CA ILE A 644 5.44 -22.38 13.69
C ILE A 644 6.51 -21.27 13.70
N ASN A 645 6.14 -20.01 13.57
CA ASN A 645 7.07 -18.88 13.64
C ASN A 645 7.75 -18.74 15.02
N ASN A 646 7.20 -19.36 16.06
CA ASN A 646 7.86 -19.47 17.37
C ASN A 646 8.88 -20.63 17.46
N ILE A 647 9.14 -21.37 16.37
CA ILE A 647 10.25 -22.33 16.26
C ILE A 647 11.45 -21.57 15.67
N GLY A 648 12.54 -21.44 16.40
CA GLY A 648 13.62 -20.53 16.05
C GLY A 648 13.27 -19.08 16.29
N GLY A 649 13.95 -18.17 15.58
CA GLY A 649 13.73 -16.74 15.62
C GLY A 649 14.51 -16.01 16.71
N THR A 650 14.62 -14.71 16.53
CA THR A 650 15.36 -13.79 17.41
C THR A 650 14.50 -12.58 17.75
N TYR A 651 14.32 -12.31 19.00
CA TYR A 651 13.69 -11.07 19.48
C TYR A 651 14.62 -9.90 19.19
N VAL A 652 14.09 -8.87 18.53
CA VAL A 652 14.86 -7.67 18.17
C VAL A 652 14.23 -6.45 18.84
N THR A 653 14.94 -5.84 19.77
CA THR A 653 14.51 -4.64 20.45
C THR A 653 15.50 -3.52 20.17
N PHE A 654 15.08 -2.50 19.40
CA PHE A 654 15.93 -1.36 19.12
C PHE A 654 16.19 -0.53 20.39
N ARG A 655 17.46 -0.21 20.63
CA ARG A 655 17.93 0.54 21.79
C ARG A 655 18.99 1.54 21.36
N THR A 656 19.01 2.71 21.99
CA THR A 656 20.13 3.64 21.85
C THR A 656 21.31 3.17 22.69
N GLN A 657 22.51 3.66 22.37
CA GLN A 657 23.71 3.39 23.18
C GLN A 657 23.49 3.75 24.67
N ALA A 658 22.80 4.87 24.94
CA ALA A 658 22.55 5.35 26.29
C ALA A 658 21.57 4.45 27.09
N GLN A 659 20.66 3.74 26.40
CA GLN A 659 19.74 2.81 27.04
C GLN A 659 20.42 1.51 27.49
N GLY A 660 21.53 1.13 26.83
CA GLY A 660 22.19 -0.16 27.10
C GLY A 660 21.28 -1.37 26.87
N GLY A 661 21.67 -2.52 27.39
CA GLY A 661 20.92 -3.77 27.28
C GLY A 661 21.12 -4.50 25.97
N THR A 662 20.43 -5.65 25.81
CA THR A 662 20.58 -6.54 24.66
C THR A 662 19.62 -6.12 23.56
N LYS A 663 20.12 -6.04 22.33
CA LYS A 663 19.31 -5.77 21.13
C LYS A 663 18.72 -7.03 20.53
N TYR A 664 19.47 -8.15 20.54
CA TYR A 664 19.11 -9.41 19.97
C TYR A 664 19.07 -10.49 21.04
N GLU A 665 17.93 -11.15 21.20
CA GLU A 665 17.72 -12.22 22.17
C GLU A 665 17.14 -13.45 21.48
N ASN A 666 17.68 -14.62 21.73
CA ASN A 666 17.15 -15.86 21.16
C ASN A 666 15.74 -16.14 21.74
N ASN A 667 14.84 -16.61 20.85
CA ASN A 667 13.60 -17.19 21.33
C ASN A 667 13.90 -18.40 22.24
N PRO A 668 13.40 -18.46 23.50
CA PRO A 668 13.75 -19.53 24.46
C PRO A 668 13.40 -20.91 23.95
N LYS A 669 14.27 -21.89 24.18
CA LYS A 669 14.09 -23.28 23.76
C LYS A 669 12.79 -23.91 24.26
N GLU A 670 12.39 -23.61 25.50
CA GLU A 670 11.11 -24.09 26.09
C GLU A 670 9.92 -23.59 25.28
N ARG A 671 9.94 -22.33 24.82
CA ARG A 671 8.87 -21.76 23.98
C ARG A 671 8.83 -22.47 22.63
N GLN A 672 9.99 -22.75 22.04
CA GLN A 672 10.09 -23.47 20.77
C GLN A 672 9.56 -24.92 20.89
N LYS A 673 9.87 -25.62 21.97
CA LYS A 673 9.33 -26.97 22.23
C LYS A 673 7.82 -26.96 22.47
N ARG A 674 7.29 -25.95 23.19
CA ARG A 674 5.83 -25.76 23.32
C ARG A 674 5.15 -25.57 21.95
N ALA A 675 5.81 -24.84 21.04
CA ALA A 675 5.30 -24.67 19.69
C ALA A 675 5.25 -26.01 18.92
N ILE A 676 6.29 -26.83 19.04
CA ILE A 676 6.31 -28.19 18.45
C ILE A 676 5.20 -29.06 19.03
N ASP A 677 4.99 -29.04 20.35
CA ASP A 677 3.92 -29.79 21.02
C ASP A 677 2.52 -29.36 20.53
N PHE A 678 2.30 -28.06 20.35
CA PHE A 678 1.06 -27.56 19.76
C PHE A 678 0.87 -28.07 18.33
N ILE A 679 1.89 -27.97 17.48
CA ILE A 679 1.84 -28.45 16.10
C ILE A 679 1.64 -29.97 16.04
N ASN A 680 2.22 -30.72 16.96
CA ASN A 680 2.00 -32.17 17.04
C ASN A 680 0.53 -32.50 17.32
N ARG A 681 -0.13 -31.81 18.24
CA ARG A 681 -1.54 -32.00 18.56
C ARG A 681 -2.49 -31.57 17.45
N HIS A 682 -2.23 -30.46 16.78
CA HIS A 682 -3.20 -29.82 15.88
C HIS A 682 -2.93 -30.05 14.40
N ALA A 683 -1.69 -30.49 14.02
CA ALA A 683 -1.32 -30.59 12.60
C ALA A 683 -0.50 -31.84 12.26
N LEU A 684 0.37 -32.39 13.13
CA LEU A 684 0.97 -33.68 12.85
C LEU A 684 0.00 -34.83 13.15
N THR A 685 -0.95 -34.61 14.04
CA THR A 685 -2.18 -35.40 14.16
C THR A 685 -3.22 -34.80 13.21
N GLU A 686 -3.92 -35.67 12.43
CA GLU A 686 -4.91 -35.18 11.47
C GLU A 686 -6.00 -34.32 12.15
N PRO A 687 -6.27 -33.10 11.69
CA PRO A 687 -7.34 -32.25 12.20
C PRO A 687 -8.69 -32.68 11.60
N THR A 688 -9.21 -33.89 11.98
CA THR A 688 -10.40 -34.51 11.41
C THR A 688 -11.65 -33.64 11.53
N TRP A 689 -11.72 -32.74 12.53
CA TRP A 689 -12.83 -31.82 12.73
C TRP A 689 -13.12 -30.92 11.50
N MET A 690 -12.10 -30.69 10.63
CA MET A 690 -12.26 -29.91 9.40
C MET A 690 -13.14 -30.62 8.37
N ARG A 691 -13.21 -31.96 8.39
CA ARG A 691 -13.93 -32.79 7.45
C ARG A 691 -15.08 -33.60 8.07
N GLU A 692 -15.14 -33.70 9.39
CA GLU A 692 -16.19 -34.38 10.13
C GLU A 692 -17.39 -33.49 10.38
N VAL A 693 -17.91 -32.89 9.28
CA VAL A 693 -19.10 -32.03 9.27
C VAL A 693 -20.17 -32.67 8.37
N PRO A 694 -21.47 -32.54 8.68
CA PRO A 694 -22.55 -33.21 7.93
C PRO A 694 -22.57 -32.86 6.45
N TYR A 695 -22.04 -31.71 6.08
CA TYR A 695 -22.05 -31.17 4.71
C TYR A 695 -20.70 -31.33 3.97
N ALA A 696 -19.74 -32.07 4.51
CA ALA A 696 -18.42 -32.25 3.89
C ALA A 696 -18.49 -32.72 2.43
N THR A 697 -19.45 -33.57 2.08
CA THR A 697 -19.66 -34.05 0.70
C THR A 697 -20.23 -32.99 -0.25
N GLN A 698 -20.69 -31.86 0.27
CA GLN A 698 -21.06 -30.68 -0.56
C GLN A 698 -19.85 -29.83 -0.91
N LEU A 699 -18.77 -29.96 -0.15
CA LEU A 699 -17.53 -29.21 -0.39
C LEU A 699 -16.62 -29.94 -1.41
N THR A 700 -16.57 -31.27 -1.35
CA THR A 700 -15.70 -32.08 -2.21
C THR A 700 -16.19 -33.53 -2.30
N ASN A 701 -15.76 -34.24 -3.34
CA ASN A 701 -15.98 -35.69 -3.50
C ASN A 701 -14.97 -36.54 -2.72
N ASP A 702 -13.84 -35.98 -2.28
CA ASP A 702 -12.83 -36.64 -1.43
C ASP A 702 -12.68 -35.85 -0.12
N THR A 703 -13.46 -36.18 0.88
CA THR A 703 -13.48 -35.46 2.16
C THR A 703 -12.19 -35.59 2.93
N GLU A 704 -11.40 -36.66 2.75
CA GLU A 704 -10.08 -36.78 3.37
C GLU A 704 -9.10 -35.75 2.81
N ALA A 705 -9.24 -35.39 1.53
CA ALA A 705 -8.37 -34.43 0.88
C ALA A 705 -8.49 -32.99 1.47
N ILE A 706 -9.56 -32.68 2.20
CA ILE A 706 -9.76 -31.37 2.86
C ILE A 706 -8.56 -31.04 3.76
N THR A 707 -7.99 -32.01 4.45
CA THR A 707 -6.89 -31.79 5.40
C THR A 707 -5.49 -31.89 4.77
N PHE A 708 -5.35 -32.37 3.53
CA PHE A 708 -4.03 -32.68 2.95
C PHE A 708 -3.15 -31.44 2.73
N HIS A 709 -3.75 -30.28 2.46
CA HIS A 709 -2.99 -29.05 2.33
C HIS A 709 -2.31 -28.66 3.66
N ILE A 710 -2.95 -28.92 4.82
CA ILE A 710 -2.36 -28.74 6.14
C ILE A 710 -1.13 -29.63 6.30
N ALA A 711 -1.27 -30.94 6.03
CA ALA A 711 -0.17 -31.90 6.11
C ALA A 711 1.06 -31.44 5.31
N ARG A 712 0.84 -31.09 4.02
CA ARG A 712 1.91 -30.70 3.11
C ARG A 712 2.57 -29.38 3.50
N ASN A 713 1.79 -28.36 3.84
CA ASN A 713 2.32 -27.04 4.14
C ASN A 713 3.02 -26.98 5.49
N VAL A 714 2.48 -27.65 6.51
CA VAL A 714 3.13 -27.75 7.83
C VAL A 714 4.44 -28.52 7.72
N ALA A 715 4.48 -29.67 7.02
CA ALA A 715 5.73 -30.41 6.82
C ALA A 715 6.82 -29.56 6.18
N ARG A 716 6.45 -28.79 5.12
CA ARG A 716 7.36 -27.86 4.46
C ARG A 716 7.87 -26.79 5.40
N GLN A 717 6.97 -26.09 6.10
CA GLN A 717 7.36 -25.03 7.01
C GLN A 717 8.31 -25.53 8.09
N LEU A 718 8.02 -26.67 8.70
CA LEU A 718 8.89 -27.27 9.72
C LEU A 718 10.31 -27.56 9.18
N VAL A 719 10.46 -28.08 7.95
CA VAL A 719 11.78 -28.30 7.37
C VAL A 719 12.53 -26.98 7.19
N TYR A 720 11.89 -25.96 6.63
CA TYR A 720 12.56 -24.69 6.36
C TYR A 720 12.81 -23.84 7.63
N ARG A 721 12.15 -24.10 8.75
CA ARG A 721 12.48 -23.47 10.05
C ARG A 721 13.88 -23.84 10.55
N THR A 722 14.55 -24.84 10.01
CA THR A 722 15.94 -25.15 10.33
C THR A 722 16.90 -23.98 10.11
N TYR A 723 16.60 -23.06 9.20
CA TYR A 723 17.41 -21.87 8.94
C TYR A 723 17.27 -20.77 10.02
N GLU A 724 16.23 -20.82 10.82
CA GLU A 724 15.92 -19.80 11.85
C GLU A 724 16.35 -20.22 13.27
N LEU A 725 16.97 -21.43 13.39
CA LEU A 725 17.38 -21.97 14.67
C LEU A 725 18.69 -21.34 15.17
N ASN A 726 18.89 -21.40 16.47
CA ASN A 726 20.03 -20.85 17.16
C ASN A 726 20.85 -21.92 17.87
N THR A 727 21.87 -21.51 18.62
CA THR A 727 22.75 -22.47 19.31
C THR A 727 22.09 -23.21 20.46
N ASP A 728 21.05 -22.62 21.08
CA ASP A 728 20.37 -23.20 22.23
C ASP A 728 19.47 -24.38 21.84
N TYR A 729 18.92 -24.34 20.62
CA TYR A 729 18.15 -25.41 20.01
C TYR A 729 18.62 -25.57 18.55
N ASN A 730 19.67 -26.38 18.38
CA ASN A 730 20.34 -26.47 17.08
C ASN A 730 19.57 -27.33 16.08
N ALA A 731 19.88 -27.16 14.80
CA ALA A 731 19.19 -27.83 13.69
C ALA A 731 19.22 -29.38 13.80
N GLY A 732 20.26 -29.96 14.37
CA GLY A 732 20.37 -31.42 14.55
C GLY A 732 19.37 -31.95 15.58
N GLU A 733 19.29 -31.33 16.76
CA GLU A 733 18.35 -31.69 17.82
C GLU A 733 16.90 -31.46 17.34
N TYR A 734 16.66 -30.31 16.71
CA TYR A 734 15.33 -29.98 16.17
C TYR A 734 14.85 -31.00 15.12
N LEU A 735 15.71 -31.36 14.15
CA LEU A 735 15.33 -32.33 13.12
C LEU A 735 15.07 -33.73 13.72
N ASP A 736 15.83 -34.13 14.76
CA ASP A 736 15.55 -35.36 15.50
C ASP A 736 14.14 -35.36 16.11
N ASP A 737 13.81 -34.25 16.83
CA ASP A 737 12.53 -34.09 17.50
C ASP A 737 11.35 -34.15 16.51
N ILE A 738 11.39 -33.37 15.42
CA ILE A 738 10.28 -33.33 14.45
C ILE A 738 10.18 -34.62 13.62
N ALA A 739 11.29 -35.21 13.22
CA ALA A 739 11.28 -36.46 12.45
C ALA A 739 10.75 -37.64 13.28
N ASP A 740 11.03 -37.67 14.59
CA ASP A 740 10.47 -38.69 15.47
C ASP A 740 8.95 -38.59 15.56
N LEU A 741 8.41 -37.40 15.62
CA LEU A 741 6.96 -37.15 15.59
C LEU A 741 6.31 -37.46 14.23
N ILE A 742 6.98 -37.07 13.13
CA ILE A 742 6.47 -37.26 11.77
C ILE A 742 6.56 -38.73 11.33
N MET A 743 7.61 -39.42 11.73
CA MET A 743 7.87 -40.82 11.32
C MET A 743 7.49 -41.84 12.41
N LYS A 744 6.63 -41.49 13.37
CA LYS A 744 6.31 -42.34 14.55
C LYS A 744 5.74 -43.71 14.19
N GLU A 745 5.02 -43.82 13.06
CA GLU A 745 4.42 -45.08 12.61
C GLU A 745 5.50 -46.10 12.18
N ALA A 746 6.66 -45.65 11.68
CA ALA A 746 7.75 -46.52 11.33
C ALA A 746 8.33 -47.30 12.56
N ALA A 747 8.22 -46.69 13.76
CA ALA A 747 8.66 -47.31 15.00
C ALA A 747 7.60 -48.21 15.67
N SER A 748 6.31 -48.01 15.35
CA SER A 748 5.21 -48.64 16.07
C SER A 748 4.44 -49.70 15.26
N SER A 749 4.81 -49.95 14.01
CA SER A 749 4.12 -50.86 13.08
C SER A 749 2.60 -50.55 12.94
N GLN A 750 2.21 -49.26 13.09
CA GLN A 750 0.83 -48.81 12.90
C GLN A 750 0.54 -48.56 11.42
N LYS A 751 -0.76 -48.63 11.06
CA LYS A 751 -1.21 -48.22 9.74
C LYS A 751 -0.94 -46.72 9.53
N VAL A 752 -0.39 -46.35 8.37
CA VAL A 752 -0.18 -44.97 7.97
C VAL A 752 -1.43 -44.46 7.23
N THR A 753 -2.17 -43.53 7.83
CA THR A 753 -3.36 -42.91 7.19
C THR A 753 -2.95 -42.09 5.96
N ARG A 754 -3.91 -41.80 5.04
CA ARG A 754 -3.62 -40.96 3.86
C ARG A 754 -3.06 -39.59 4.25
N TYR A 755 -3.61 -38.96 5.30
CA TYR A 755 -3.07 -37.72 5.85
C TYR A 755 -1.59 -37.81 6.25
N ARG A 756 -1.25 -38.86 7.02
CA ARG A 756 0.12 -39.13 7.47
C ARG A 756 1.06 -39.41 6.29
N GLN A 757 0.56 -40.14 5.27
CA GLN A 757 1.34 -40.35 4.04
C GLN A 757 1.68 -39.03 3.32
N GLU A 758 0.72 -38.09 3.21
CA GLU A 758 0.96 -36.80 2.63
C GLU A 758 1.99 -35.97 3.44
N LEU A 759 1.87 -35.96 4.76
CA LEU A 759 2.80 -35.32 5.69
C LEU A 759 4.23 -35.87 5.52
N GLN A 760 4.40 -37.22 5.57
CA GLN A 760 5.68 -37.88 5.50
C GLN A 760 6.34 -37.76 4.12
N LYS A 761 5.56 -37.88 3.04
CA LYS A 761 6.06 -37.66 1.67
C LYS A 761 6.62 -36.25 1.52
N ARG A 762 5.86 -35.27 1.98
CA ARG A 762 6.27 -33.88 1.88
C ARG A 762 7.53 -33.60 2.70
N PHE A 763 7.58 -34.08 3.93
CA PHE A 763 8.72 -33.94 4.82
C PHE A 763 10.00 -34.50 4.19
N VAL A 764 9.94 -35.76 3.67
CA VAL A 764 11.08 -36.39 3.00
C VAL A 764 11.48 -35.61 1.74
N THR A 765 10.51 -35.16 0.94
CA THR A 765 10.79 -34.36 -0.27
C THR A 765 11.53 -33.07 0.06
N ASP A 766 11.09 -32.34 1.09
CA ASP A 766 11.71 -31.04 1.47
C ASP A 766 13.07 -31.25 2.15
N LEU A 767 13.28 -32.36 2.91
CA LEU A 767 14.60 -32.73 3.39
C LEU A 767 15.58 -33.07 2.25
N ILE A 768 15.09 -33.73 1.19
CA ILE A 768 15.88 -33.97 -0.03
C ILE A 768 16.22 -32.61 -0.72
N GLY A 769 15.27 -31.71 -0.77
CA GLY A 769 15.52 -30.32 -1.24
C GLY A 769 16.64 -29.66 -0.45
N LEU A 770 16.53 -29.64 0.87
CA LEU A 770 17.52 -29.09 1.79
C LEU A 770 18.92 -29.71 1.62
N TYR A 771 18.98 -31.04 1.34
CA TYR A 771 20.21 -31.76 1.03
C TYR A 771 20.82 -31.31 -0.32
N ASN A 772 19.98 -31.12 -1.33
CA ASN A 772 20.41 -30.78 -2.70
C ASN A 772 20.81 -29.30 -2.84
N ASP A 773 20.14 -28.39 -2.13
CA ASP A 773 20.42 -26.94 -2.16
C ASP A 773 21.82 -26.61 -1.63
N GLY A 774 22.43 -27.50 -0.88
CA GLY A 774 23.76 -27.30 -0.32
C GLY A 774 23.78 -26.43 0.94
N GLY A 775 24.88 -25.77 1.21
CA GLY A 775 25.03 -24.87 2.37
C GLY A 775 25.10 -25.62 3.73
N ASP A 776 24.95 -24.84 4.81
CA ASP A 776 25.18 -25.33 6.18
C ASP A 776 24.20 -26.43 6.63
N MET A 777 22.99 -26.45 6.07
CA MET A 777 21.96 -27.43 6.45
C MET A 777 22.14 -28.80 5.77
N LYS A 778 22.97 -28.91 4.74
CA LYS A 778 23.19 -30.16 3.98
C LYS A 778 23.58 -31.31 4.86
N GLY A 779 24.49 -31.09 5.80
CA GLY A 779 24.99 -32.13 6.72
C GLY A 779 23.89 -32.68 7.64
N TYR A 780 23.06 -31.79 8.17
CA TYR A 780 21.92 -32.16 9.01
C TYR A 780 20.85 -32.93 8.21
N ALA A 781 20.51 -32.43 7.01
CA ALA A 781 19.56 -33.11 6.13
C ALA A 781 20.04 -34.52 5.73
N LEU A 782 21.32 -34.68 5.36
CA LEU A 782 21.92 -35.97 5.05
C LEU A 782 21.82 -36.95 6.22
N ARG A 783 22.19 -36.49 7.43
CA ARG A 783 22.11 -37.28 8.64
C ARG A 783 20.69 -37.80 8.87
N GLU A 784 19.73 -36.91 8.75
CA GLU A 784 18.32 -37.21 9.01
C GLU A 784 17.72 -38.14 7.95
N LEU A 785 18.01 -37.91 6.66
CA LEU A 785 17.58 -38.81 5.58
C LEU A 785 18.10 -40.23 5.80
N LYS A 786 19.37 -40.44 6.25
CA LYS A 786 19.91 -41.74 6.60
C LYS A 786 19.21 -42.37 7.80
N ARG A 787 18.88 -41.53 8.84
CA ARG A 787 18.14 -42.00 10.03
C ARG A 787 16.73 -42.48 9.66
N ILE A 788 16.01 -41.71 8.85
CA ILE A 788 14.66 -42.05 8.34
C ILE A 788 14.74 -43.34 7.50
N LYS A 789 15.70 -43.45 6.59
CA LYS A 789 15.90 -44.68 5.78
C LYS A 789 16.05 -45.93 6.66
N THR A 790 16.84 -45.84 7.72
CA THR A 790 17.04 -46.96 8.66
C THR A 790 15.74 -47.30 9.41
N LYS A 791 14.98 -46.29 9.87
CA LYS A 791 13.67 -46.50 10.54
C LYS A 791 12.69 -47.23 9.62
N ILE A 792 12.56 -46.79 8.38
CA ILE A 792 11.64 -47.32 7.38
C ILE A 792 12.06 -48.79 7.01
N ALA A 793 13.36 -49.06 6.88
CA ALA A 793 13.85 -50.42 6.56
C ALA A 793 13.47 -51.44 7.63
N ASN A 794 13.31 -51.02 8.88
CA ASN A 794 12.93 -51.87 10.02
C ASN A 794 11.41 -51.85 10.29
N ALA A 795 10.63 -51.06 9.54
CA ALA A 795 9.20 -50.91 9.74
C ALA A 795 8.42 -52.06 9.10
N ASN A 796 7.53 -52.64 9.86
CA ASN A 796 6.61 -53.70 9.36
C ASN A 796 5.28 -53.03 8.97
N GLY A 797 5.01 -52.93 7.67
CA GLY A 797 3.72 -52.40 7.19
C GLY A 797 2.57 -53.37 7.52
N THR A 798 1.50 -52.83 8.10
CA THR A 798 0.32 -53.60 8.54
C THR A 798 -0.65 -53.88 7.39
N ASP A 799 -0.59 -53.14 6.30
CA ASP A 799 -1.42 -53.27 5.11
C ASP A 799 -0.65 -52.89 3.84
N ALA A 800 -1.22 -53.22 2.66
CA ALA A 800 -0.56 -52.98 1.38
C ALA A 800 -0.29 -51.50 1.09
N SER A 801 -1.15 -50.56 1.54
CA SER A 801 -0.95 -49.12 1.37
C SER A 801 0.24 -48.64 2.18
N THR A 802 0.36 -49.05 3.44
CA THR A 802 1.48 -48.72 4.31
C THR A 802 2.80 -49.29 3.76
N GLN A 803 2.79 -50.54 3.25
CA GLN A 803 3.96 -51.14 2.63
C GLN A 803 4.42 -50.41 1.39
N ALA A 804 3.48 -50.03 0.51
CA ALA A 804 3.77 -49.29 -0.69
C ALA A 804 4.32 -47.86 -0.36
N HIS A 805 3.79 -47.23 0.68
CA HIS A 805 4.27 -45.94 1.16
C HIS A 805 5.73 -46.00 1.65
N TRP A 806 6.06 -46.99 2.49
CA TRP A 806 7.46 -47.17 2.95
C TRP A 806 8.40 -47.49 1.80
N ALA A 807 7.99 -48.30 0.83
CA ALA A 807 8.78 -48.57 -0.36
C ALA A 807 9.06 -47.33 -1.18
N LEU A 808 8.04 -46.45 -1.34
CA LEU A 808 8.17 -45.18 -2.05
C LEU A 808 9.18 -44.27 -1.37
N LEU A 809 9.03 -44.00 -0.06
CA LEU A 809 9.94 -43.13 0.68
C LEU A 809 11.38 -43.65 0.68
N LYS A 810 11.56 -44.98 0.81
CA LYS A 810 12.88 -45.59 0.74
C LYS A 810 13.53 -45.35 -0.62
N ASP A 811 12.80 -45.58 -1.71
CA ASP A 811 13.29 -45.36 -3.08
C ASP A 811 13.67 -43.91 -3.32
N GLN A 812 12.82 -42.96 -2.87
CA GLN A 812 13.10 -41.52 -2.98
C GLN A 812 14.40 -41.11 -2.27
N ILE A 813 14.60 -41.58 -1.04
CA ILE A 813 15.81 -41.30 -0.26
C ILE A 813 17.05 -41.95 -0.92
N GLU A 814 16.93 -43.19 -1.37
CA GLU A 814 18.04 -43.89 -2.02
C GLU A 814 18.49 -43.20 -3.30
N ARG A 815 17.55 -42.78 -4.16
CA ARG A 815 17.87 -42.04 -5.39
C ARG A 815 18.55 -40.70 -5.06
N ALA A 816 18.03 -39.97 -4.09
CA ALA A 816 18.60 -38.66 -3.70
C ALA A 816 20.05 -38.79 -3.15
N LEU A 817 20.35 -39.89 -2.47
CA LEU A 817 21.68 -40.13 -1.89
C LEU A 817 22.70 -40.71 -2.90
N VAL A 818 22.27 -41.24 -4.04
CA VAL A 818 23.12 -41.78 -5.12
C VAL A 818 23.48 -40.72 -6.17
N ILE A 819 22.58 -39.75 -6.44
CA ILE A 819 22.83 -38.66 -7.42
C ILE A 819 23.79 -37.68 -6.77
N LYS A 820 25.06 -37.69 -7.18
CA LYS A 820 26.10 -36.72 -6.87
C LYS A 820 26.22 -35.70 -7.99
#